data_a2bebed4ada313d1749857790dfc45bb
#
_entry.id   a2bebed4ada313d1749857790dfc45bb
#
_cell.length_a   1.000
_cell.length_b   1.000
_cell.length_c   1.000
_cell.angle_alpha   90.00
_cell.angle_beta   90.00
_cell.angle_gamma   90.00
#
_symmetry.space_group_name_H-M   'P 1'
#
loop_
_entity.id
_entity.type
_entity.pdbx_description
1 polymer ?
#
loop_
_entity_poly.entity_id
_entity_poly.type
_entity_poly.pdbx_seq_one_letter_code
_entity_poly.pdbx_strand_id
1 'polypeptide(L)'
;MINIEIDGKHIETENGSTVIEAAHKAGIAIPHFCYHKKLSIAANCRMCLVQVEKAPKPLPACATPVTEGMKVFTHSEQAVKAQKGVMEFLLINHPLDCPICDQGGECMLQDISVGYGAGHSRYQEEKRMVLSKDIGPLVSAEEMSRCINCTRCVRFGQEIGGKMELGQAFRAEHAEIMSFVSNTVDSELSGNMIDLCPVGALTSKPFRYKARSWELSRRRSISAHDSLGSNLAVHTKNNRVLRVLPIENEDINECWLSDKDRFAYAGLNVEDRLTQPMIKQDGKWQEVEWQVALEYAANGLRHIANGAGAEQVGALATGGSTLEEMYLLQKLMRGIGSDNVDFRLRQSDFSADGKQQGTPWLGLSIADISRADRLLIVGSFLRKDHPVFAARIRQAAKKGAQVSFIHCADDDQQMPVAHKAIVAPDALVDTLSQVAQAVAAKQMHGIAGSLVGGERVAVLLGNFAQQHPQAAQLQALAQQIASATQGKFGFLGEAANSVGGYLAKAVPSGKGLNASAMLTAPRKAYVLLNVEPELDCANPQQAMTALQSADTVVVMTAYKHKALEYADVLLPIAPFTETSGTFINTEGRVQSFKGTVKPLGEARPAWKVLRVLGNLLQVAGFDFDTSEAVREEALNGVDVAASLNNAITGIEVKSSVSAGGLQRVSDVPIYATDAIVRRSVPLQATSDASMPQVSMHSEELNNIGVQTGMNVKVIQGAGSVVLACRADDKLPKGVARIAAGHPATAALGAMFGTITVERA
;
A
#
# COMPACT_ATOMS: atom_id res chain seq x y z
N MET A 1 1.41 38.51 6.55
CA MET A 1 2.59 38.05 7.35
C MET A 1 2.58 38.83 8.65
N ILE A 2 3.11 38.25 9.71
CA ILE A 2 3.24 38.82 11.06
C ILE A 2 4.71 38.72 11.47
N ASN A 3 5.26 39.79 12.07
CA ASN A 3 6.63 39.86 12.57
C ASN A 3 6.63 39.63 14.08
N ILE A 4 7.43 38.67 14.50
CA ILE A 4 7.64 38.33 15.92
C ILE A 4 9.11 38.21 16.22
N GLU A 5 9.47 38.19 17.50
CA GLU A 5 10.83 37.94 17.98
C GLU A 5 10.85 36.71 18.89
N ILE A 6 11.69 35.73 18.60
CA ILE A 6 11.90 34.56 19.46
C ILE A 6 13.38 34.50 19.84
N ASP A 7 13.70 34.60 21.12
CA ASP A 7 15.06 34.61 21.66
C ASP A 7 15.99 35.59 20.94
N GLY A 8 15.51 36.80 20.61
CA GLY A 8 16.23 37.84 19.89
C GLY A 8 16.29 37.67 18.36
N LYS A 9 15.75 36.61 17.79
CA LYS A 9 15.62 36.43 16.34
C LYS A 9 14.32 37.00 15.82
N HIS A 10 14.38 37.88 14.84
CA HIS A 10 13.19 38.35 14.11
C HIS A 10 12.71 37.30 13.10
N ILE A 11 11.43 36.98 13.15
CA ILE A 11 10.81 35.91 12.37
C ILE A 11 9.53 36.47 11.73
N GLU A 12 9.46 36.33 10.41
CA GLU A 12 8.24 36.56 9.67
C GLU A 12 7.43 35.25 9.51
N THR A 13 6.17 35.25 9.88
CA THR A 13 5.29 34.08 9.83
C THR A 13 3.87 34.42 9.38
N GLU A 14 3.10 33.43 9.04
CA GLU A 14 1.70 33.60 8.61
C GLU A 14 0.80 33.96 9.78
N ASN A 15 -0.20 34.81 9.51
CA ASN A 15 -1.25 35.07 10.49
C ASN A 15 -1.99 33.77 10.84
N GLY A 16 -2.22 33.53 12.14
CA GLY A 16 -2.84 32.31 12.63
C GLY A 16 -1.87 31.18 12.96
N SER A 17 -0.57 31.32 12.63
CA SER A 17 0.44 30.38 13.10
C SER A 17 0.55 30.40 14.61
N THR A 18 0.98 29.29 15.21
CA THR A 18 1.32 29.20 16.63
C THR A 18 2.81 29.54 16.87
N VAL A 19 3.14 29.88 18.10
CA VAL A 19 4.53 30.15 18.51
C VAL A 19 5.45 28.97 18.20
N ILE A 20 4.99 27.72 18.40
CA ILE A 20 5.81 26.53 18.11
C ILE A 20 6.05 26.35 16.61
N GLU A 21 5.08 26.66 15.75
CA GLU A 21 5.24 26.58 14.29
C GLU A 21 6.22 27.64 13.79
N ALA A 22 6.12 28.87 14.30
CA ALA A 22 7.06 29.93 13.98
C ALA A 22 8.50 29.59 14.45
N ALA A 23 8.63 29.03 15.66
CA ALA A 23 9.92 28.57 16.21
C ALA A 23 10.53 27.45 15.34
N HIS A 24 9.75 26.45 14.93
CA HIS A 24 10.22 25.36 14.06
C HIS A 24 10.71 25.88 12.71
N LYS A 25 9.98 26.81 12.07
CA LYS A 25 10.41 27.46 10.81
C LYS A 25 11.75 28.18 10.96
N ALA A 26 12.03 28.76 12.14
CA ALA A 26 13.27 29.45 12.45
C ALA A 26 14.40 28.54 12.97
N GLY A 27 14.17 27.22 13.06
CA GLY A 27 15.12 26.26 13.61
C GLY A 27 15.30 26.34 15.12
N ILE A 28 14.32 26.91 15.85
CA ILE A 28 14.32 27.02 17.31
C ILE A 28 13.55 25.83 17.89
N ALA A 29 14.22 25.01 18.68
CA ALA A 29 13.60 23.85 19.33
C ALA A 29 12.85 24.27 20.61
N ILE A 30 11.55 23.94 20.69
CA ILE A 30 10.75 24.05 21.90
C ILE A 30 10.35 22.64 22.33
N PRO A 31 10.67 22.21 23.57
CA PRO A 31 10.34 20.86 24.04
C PRO A 31 8.83 20.63 24.09
N HIS A 32 8.36 19.48 23.62
CA HIS A 32 6.94 19.15 23.59
C HIS A 32 6.69 17.65 23.50
N PHE A 33 5.51 17.18 23.90
CA PHE A 33 5.09 15.79 23.74
C PHE A 33 3.75 15.64 23.02
N CYS A 34 2.71 16.38 23.41
CA CYS A 34 1.39 16.20 22.81
C CYS A 34 1.25 16.81 21.42
N TYR A 35 2.01 17.85 21.10
CA TYR A 35 1.99 18.47 19.77
C TYR A 35 2.59 17.56 18.71
N HIS A 36 1.94 17.52 17.56
CA HIS A 36 2.45 16.92 16.32
C HIS A 36 1.90 17.72 15.14
N LYS A 37 2.74 18.04 14.16
CA LYS A 37 2.40 18.94 13.03
C LYS A 37 1.20 18.49 12.18
N LYS A 38 0.87 17.20 12.19
CA LYS A 38 -0.24 16.63 11.41
C LYS A 38 -1.49 16.32 12.26
N LEU A 39 -1.50 16.66 13.55
CA LEU A 39 -2.61 16.39 14.47
C LEU A 39 -3.11 17.69 15.08
N SER A 40 -4.37 17.71 15.47
CA SER A 40 -4.95 18.83 16.21
C SER A 40 -4.20 19.13 17.50
N ILE A 41 -4.28 20.36 17.99
CA ILE A 41 -3.58 20.82 19.18
C ILE A 41 -4.34 20.38 20.44
N ALA A 42 -3.74 19.47 21.23
CA ALA A 42 -4.30 19.03 22.50
C ALA A 42 -3.95 19.97 23.69
N ALA A 43 -2.77 20.59 23.65
CA ALA A 43 -2.22 21.47 24.68
C ALA A 43 -2.24 20.89 26.12
N ASN A 44 -2.24 19.56 26.28
CA ASN A 44 -2.40 18.86 27.56
C ASN A 44 -1.10 18.56 28.30
N CYS A 45 0.02 18.32 27.61
CA CYS A 45 1.30 17.97 28.26
C CYS A 45 2.00 19.16 28.92
N ARG A 46 1.74 20.38 28.47
CA ARG A 46 2.33 21.63 28.96
C ARG A 46 3.88 21.72 28.88
N MET A 47 4.54 20.80 28.22
CA MET A 47 6.00 20.81 28.12
C MET A 47 6.53 22.01 27.30
N CYS A 48 5.75 22.53 26.37
CA CYS A 48 6.11 23.66 25.50
C CYS A 48 5.83 25.05 26.12
N LEU A 49 5.86 25.17 27.44
CA LEU A 49 5.70 26.47 28.11
C LEU A 49 6.87 27.38 27.82
N VAL A 50 6.57 28.61 27.36
CA VAL A 50 7.53 29.69 27.06
C VAL A 50 7.07 30.98 27.73
N GLN A 51 8.00 31.89 27.97
CA GLN A 51 7.65 33.23 28.42
C GLN A 51 7.31 34.12 27.22
N VAL A 52 6.19 34.80 27.28
CA VAL A 52 5.81 35.86 26.33
C VAL A 52 5.88 37.19 27.04
N GLU A 53 6.46 38.22 26.42
CA GLU A 53 6.56 39.55 27.00
C GLU A 53 5.17 40.08 27.41
N LYS A 54 5.07 40.68 28.59
CA LYS A 54 3.82 41.17 29.18
C LYS A 54 2.79 40.11 29.56
N ALA A 55 3.03 38.81 29.34
CA ALA A 55 2.16 37.77 29.84
C ALA A 55 2.43 37.48 31.32
N PRO A 56 1.40 37.39 32.20
CA PRO A 56 1.60 37.20 33.64
C PRO A 56 2.10 35.79 34.02
N LYS A 57 2.01 34.84 33.10
CA LYS A 57 2.43 33.43 33.30
C LYS A 57 2.95 32.82 32.00
N PRO A 58 3.75 31.74 32.05
CA PRO A 58 4.18 31.01 30.84
C PRO A 58 2.99 30.52 30.01
N LEU A 59 3.08 30.64 28.71
CA LEU A 59 2.08 30.20 27.73
C LEU A 59 2.53 28.95 26.97
N PRO A 60 1.60 28.05 26.60
CA PRO A 60 1.93 26.87 25.80
C PRO A 60 2.17 27.27 24.35
N ALA A 61 3.39 27.16 23.87
CA ALA A 61 3.77 27.57 22.52
C ALA A 61 2.97 26.87 21.41
N CYS A 62 2.54 25.62 21.63
CA CYS A 62 1.75 24.87 20.67
C CYS A 62 0.31 25.39 20.50
N ALA A 63 -0.23 26.14 21.46
CA ALA A 63 -1.61 26.62 21.44
C ALA A 63 -1.72 28.16 21.54
N THR A 64 -0.59 28.87 21.48
CA THR A 64 -0.56 30.33 21.54
C THR A 64 -0.40 30.87 20.12
N PRO A 65 -1.44 31.51 19.54
CA PRO A 65 -1.31 32.18 18.25
C PRO A 65 -0.31 33.33 18.31
N VAL A 66 0.42 33.57 17.25
CA VAL A 66 1.32 34.70 17.13
C VAL A 66 0.55 36.01 16.89
N THR A 67 1.07 37.09 17.41
CA THR A 67 0.56 38.46 17.17
C THR A 67 1.70 39.38 16.77
N GLU A 68 1.38 40.46 16.03
CA GLU A 68 2.39 41.41 15.58
C GLU A 68 3.21 41.99 16.72
N GLY A 69 4.54 41.99 16.59
CA GLY A 69 5.47 42.48 17.60
C GLY A 69 5.62 41.60 18.84
N MET A 70 5.04 40.40 18.86
CA MET A 70 5.18 39.49 20.00
C MET A 70 6.65 39.11 20.24
N LYS A 71 7.08 39.19 21.52
CA LYS A 71 8.40 38.72 21.95
C LYS A 71 8.29 37.49 22.83
N VAL A 72 8.98 36.44 22.44
CA VAL A 72 8.96 35.12 23.08
C VAL A 72 10.37 34.73 23.55
N PHE A 73 10.45 34.20 24.76
CA PHE A 73 11.70 33.73 25.38
C PHE A 73 11.53 32.25 25.75
N THR A 74 12.29 31.40 25.10
CA THR A 74 12.21 29.93 25.29
C THR A 74 13.12 29.43 26.41
N HIS A 75 14.16 30.21 26.76
CA HIS A 75 15.18 29.90 27.78
C HIS A 75 15.22 30.87 28.94
N SER A 76 14.19 31.70 29.15
CA SER A 76 14.09 32.55 30.33
C SER A 76 14.03 31.71 31.62
N GLU A 77 14.40 32.31 32.77
CA GLU A 77 14.25 31.63 34.06
C GLU A 77 12.84 31.10 34.31
N GLN A 78 11.82 31.87 33.94
CA GLN A 78 10.42 31.51 34.06
C GLN A 78 10.06 30.31 33.19
N ALA A 79 10.53 30.27 31.92
CA ALA A 79 10.28 29.17 31.00
C ALA A 79 11.00 27.89 31.48
N VAL A 80 12.28 27.99 31.85
CA VAL A 80 13.09 26.87 32.36
C VAL A 80 12.47 26.26 33.61
N LYS A 81 12.07 27.11 34.58
CA LYS A 81 11.40 26.64 35.81
C LYS A 81 10.10 25.91 35.53
N ALA A 82 9.29 26.43 34.59
CA ALA A 82 8.05 25.81 34.19
C ALA A 82 8.28 24.45 33.51
N GLN A 83 9.23 24.37 32.58
CA GLN A 83 9.62 23.13 31.87
C GLN A 83 10.13 22.05 32.83
N LYS A 84 11.00 22.42 33.80
CA LYS A 84 11.48 21.51 34.86
C LYS A 84 10.33 20.97 35.71
N GLY A 85 9.39 21.81 36.11
CA GLY A 85 8.22 21.39 36.88
C GLY A 85 7.31 20.42 36.11
N VAL A 86 7.06 20.69 34.82
CA VAL A 86 6.29 19.78 33.95
C VAL A 86 7.02 18.46 33.79
N MET A 87 8.33 18.47 33.57
CA MET A 87 9.13 17.26 33.42
C MET A 87 9.05 16.38 34.68
N GLU A 88 9.14 17.00 35.86
CA GLU A 88 8.96 16.30 37.13
C GLU A 88 7.59 15.61 37.20
N PHE A 89 6.51 16.30 36.84
CA PHE A 89 5.16 15.76 36.77
C PHE A 89 5.05 14.54 35.85
N LEU A 90 5.67 14.59 34.68
CA LEU A 90 5.63 13.47 33.74
C LEU A 90 6.40 12.25 34.22
N LEU A 91 7.40 12.46 35.07
CA LEU A 91 8.29 11.40 35.57
C LEU A 91 7.84 10.74 36.87
N ILE A 92 6.97 11.38 37.67
CA ILE A 92 6.58 10.84 38.98
C ILE A 92 6.00 9.41 38.90
N ASN A 93 5.14 9.13 37.90
CA ASN A 93 4.56 7.82 37.68
C ASN A 93 5.24 7.01 36.55
N HIS A 94 6.20 7.60 35.85
CA HIS A 94 6.89 6.88 34.77
C HIS A 94 7.80 5.78 35.36
N PRO A 95 7.67 4.49 34.92
CA PRO A 95 8.48 3.41 35.49
C PRO A 95 9.94 3.52 35.07
N LEU A 96 10.84 2.93 35.85
CA LEU A 96 12.28 2.87 35.57
C LEU A 96 12.65 1.74 34.60
N ASP A 97 11.94 1.66 33.49
CA ASP A 97 11.99 0.55 32.53
C ASP A 97 12.97 0.78 31.38
N CYS A 98 13.71 1.88 31.33
CA CYS A 98 14.58 2.19 30.19
C CYS A 98 15.48 1.03 29.74
N PRO A 99 16.07 0.22 30.63
CA PRO A 99 16.89 -0.93 30.24
C PRO A 99 16.16 -2.02 29.49
N ILE A 100 14.83 -2.16 29.70
CA ILE A 100 13.98 -3.17 29.05
C ILE A 100 12.95 -2.56 28.08
N CYS A 101 12.92 -1.25 27.94
CA CYS A 101 11.98 -0.54 27.07
C CYS A 101 12.50 -0.48 25.64
N ASP A 102 11.71 -0.92 24.65
CA ASP A 102 12.11 -0.85 23.23
C ASP A 102 12.35 0.55 22.71
N GLN A 103 11.75 1.58 23.36
CA GLN A 103 11.99 2.98 23.01
C GLN A 103 13.33 3.50 23.54
N GLY A 104 14.02 2.75 24.41
CA GLY A 104 15.31 3.15 25.02
C GLY A 104 16.36 3.48 23.95
N GLY A 105 16.91 4.71 23.98
CA GLY A 105 17.88 5.24 23.02
C GLY A 105 17.27 5.99 21.82
N GLU A 106 15.93 6.04 21.69
CA GLU A 106 15.22 6.85 20.71
C GLU A 106 13.93 7.45 21.32
N CYS A 107 13.94 7.67 22.64
CA CYS A 107 12.78 8.08 23.41
C CYS A 107 12.77 9.60 23.62
N MET A 108 11.74 10.29 23.12
CA MET A 108 11.58 11.74 23.34
C MET A 108 11.57 12.10 24.82
N LEU A 109 10.98 11.25 25.69
CA LEU A 109 10.94 11.52 27.12
C LEU A 109 12.34 11.47 27.75
N GLN A 110 13.21 10.52 27.34
CA GLN A 110 14.61 10.47 27.79
C GLN A 110 15.36 11.72 27.36
N ASP A 111 15.31 12.08 26.07
CA ASP A 111 16.07 13.21 25.52
C ASP A 111 15.64 14.54 26.15
N ILE A 112 14.33 14.75 26.27
CA ILE A 112 13.79 15.98 26.88
C ILE A 112 14.04 16.00 28.39
N SER A 113 14.01 14.84 29.06
CA SER A 113 14.36 14.73 30.49
C SER A 113 15.79 15.15 30.77
N VAL A 114 16.74 14.74 29.93
CA VAL A 114 18.16 15.12 30.04
C VAL A 114 18.36 16.61 29.75
N GLY A 115 17.69 17.13 28.71
CA GLY A 115 17.89 18.53 28.29
C GLY A 115 17.17 19.56 29.14
N TYR A 116 16.01 19.22 29.71
CA TYR A 116 15.07 20.17 30.34
C TYR A 116 14.61 19.74 31.73
N GLY A 117 15.00 18.58 32.21
CA GLY A 117 14.64 18.08 33.55
C GLY A 117 15.55 18.51 34.66
N ALA A 118 15.31 17.95 35.86
CA ALA A 118 16.19 18.04 37.02
C ALA A 118 17.06 16.77 37.15
N GLY A 119 18.21 16.86 37.81
CA GLY A 119 19.14 15.75 37.99
C GLY A 119 18.72 14.74 39.08
N HIS A 120 17.62 14.96 39.79
CA HIS A 120 17.14 14.10 40.87
C HIS A 120 15.61 14.16 41.00
N SER A 121 15.03 13.10 41.55
CA SER A 121 13.60 13.02 41.86
C SER A 121 13.38 13.35 43.35
N ARG A 122 12.29 14.09 43.62
CA ARG A 122 11.77 14.35 44.99
C ARG A 122 10.61 13.42 45.36
N TYR A 123 10.14 12.61 44.37
CA TYR A 123 8.99 11.73 44.54
C TYR A 123 9.39 10.48 45.31
N GLN A 124 8.68 10.20 46.40
CA GLN A 124 8.98 9.12 47.36
C GLN A 124 7.83 8.10 47.47
N GLU A 125 6.71 8.36 46.80
CA GLU A 125 5.55 7.49 46.83
C GLU A 125 5.66 6.36 45.81
N GLU A 126 4.82 5.34 45.93
CA GLU A 126 4.75 4.25 44.95
C GLU A 126 4.27 4.76 43.58
N LYS A 127 4.93 4.31 42.51
CA LYS A 127 4.52 4.65 41.15
C LYS A 127 3.25 3.87 40.78
N ARG A 128 2.35 4.57 40.10
CA ARG A 128 1.11 3.99 39.57
C ARG A 128 1.43 2.86 38.58
N MET A 129 0.73 1.73 38.73
CA MET A 129 0.75 0.63 37.75
C MET A 129 -0.52 0.65 36.90
N VAL A 130 -0.36 0.47 35.59
CA VAL A 130 -1.46 0.32 34.64
C VAL A 130 -1.41 -1.06 34.04
N LEU A 131 -2.53 -1.76 34.06
CA LEU A 131 -2.62 -3.13 33.54
C LEU A 131 -2.34 -3.18 32.04
N SER A 132 -1.73 -4.31 31.62
CA SER A 132 -1.49 -4.61 30.21
C SER A 132 -2.81 -4.70 29.43
N LYS A 133 -2.75 -4.32 28.15
CA LYS A 133 -3.90 -4.38 27.25
C LYS A 133 -3.50 -5.09 25.95
N ASP A 134 -4.32 -6.02 25.51
CA ASP A 134 -4.18 -6.60 24.19
C ASP A 134 -5.01 -5.76 23.20
N ILE A 135 -4.34 -5.19 22.22
CA ILE A 135 -4.95 -4.35 21.16
C ILE A 135 -4.71 -4.90 19.76
N GLY A 136 -4.28 -6.16 19.63
CA GLY A 136 -4.07 -6.82 18.36
C GLY A 136 -2.63 -7.29 18.11
N PRO A 137 -2.36 -7.88 16.96
CA PRO A 137 -1.09 -8.56 16.68
C PRO A 137 0.07 -7.62 16.31
N LEU A 138 -0.20 -6.38 15.89
CA LEU A 138 0.80 -5.47 15.34
C LEU A 138 1.39 -4.52 16.37
N VAL A 139 0.54 -3.95 17.23
CA VAL A 139 0.92 -2.94 18.24
C VAL A 139 0.80 -3.52 19.63
N SER A 140 1.87 -3.39 20.41
CA SER A 140 1.88 -3.76 21.84
C SER A 140 1.44 -2.59 22.69
N ALA A 141 0.51 -2.83 23.61
CA ALA A 141 0.08 -1.94 24.69
C ALA A 141 0.22 -2.63 26.07
N GLU A 142 1.24 -3.44 26.23
CA GLU A 142 1.46 -4.22 27.45
C GLU A 142 1.99 -3.36 28.59
N GLU A 143 2.93 -2.44 28.31
CA GLU A 143 3.52 -1.59 29.34
C GLU A 143 2.90 -0.19 29.35
N MET A 144 1.59 -0.10 29.54
CA MET A 144 0.85 1.17 29.55
C MET A 144 1.15 2.06 30.76
N SER A 145 1.85 1.57 31.78
CA SER A 145 2.44 2.41 32.84
C SER A 145 3.43 3.44 32.31
N ARG A 146 4.04 3.20 31.13
CA ARG A 146 4.93 4.15 30.44
C ARG A 146 4.19 5.30 29.76
N CYS A 147 2.87 5.22 29.62
CA CYS A 147 2.05 6.20 28.93
C CYS A 147 2.04 7.55 29.70
N ILE A 148 2.32 8.64 28.96
CA ILE A 148 2.26 10.01 29.50
C ILE A 148 0.97 10.75 29.12
N ASN A 149 -0.06 10.02 28.68
CA ASN A 149 -1.38 10.54 28.33
C ASN A 149 -1.36 11.75 27.34
N CYS A 150 -0.41 11.74 26.39
CA CYS A 150 -0.27 12.80 25.39
C CYS A 150 -1.39 12.81 24.33
N THR A 151 -2.19 11.77 24.26
CA THR A 151 -3.32 11.55 23.32
C THR A 151 -2.96 11.57 21.82
N ARG A 152 -1.69 11.51 21.42
CA ARG A 152 -1.33 11.46 19.99
C ARG A 152 -1.96 10.27 19.27
N CYS A 153 -1.95 9.07 19.88
CA CYS A 153 -2.55 7.86 19.30
C CYS A 153 -4.08 7.97 19.14
N VAL A 154 -4.78 8.57 20.10
CA VAL A 154 -6.23 8.80 20.03
C VAL A 154 -6.58 9.74 18.88
N ARG A 155 -5.89 10.90 18.83
CA ARG A 155 -6.11 11.89 17.76
C ARG A 155 -5.73 11.36 16.39
N PHE A 156 -4.67 10.57 16.29
CA PHE A 156 -4.31 9.89 15.05
C PHE A 156 -5.46 8.99 14.55
N GLY A 157 -6.01 8.14 15.41
CA GLY A 157 -7.14 7.28 15.04
C GLY A 157 -8.32 8.09 14.51
N GLN A 158 -8.71 9.16 15.21
CA GLN A 158 -9.83 10.03 14.83
C GLN A 158 -9.57 10.87 13.57
N GLU A 159 -8.39 11.42 13.44
CA GLU A 159 -8.09 12.44 12.43
C GLU A 159 -7.50 11.86 11.16
N ILE A 160 -6.53 10.96 11.29
CA ILE A 160 -5.79 10.37 10.16
C ILE A 160 -6.35 8.99 9.81
N GLY A 161 -6.47 8.08 10.80
CA GLY A 161 -7.05 6.75 10.62
C GLY A 161 -8.53 6.78 10.24
N GLY A 162 -9.27 7.78 10.72
CA GLY A 162 -10.71 7.93 10.48
C GLY A 162 -11.58 7.10 11.41
N LYS A 163 -10.99 6.31 12.31
CA LYS A 163 -11.67 5.45 13.28
C LYS A 163 -11.11 5.67 14.68
N MET A 164 -11.97 5.94 15.63
CA MET A 164 -11.58 6.09 17.02
C MET A 164 -11.47 4.70 17.69
N GLU A 165 -10.35 4.03 17.51
CA GLU A 165 -10.10 2.71 18.09
C GLU A 165 -9.54 2.79 19.52
N LEU A 166 -8.80 3.85 19.82
CA LEU A 166 -8.30 4.17 21.15
C LEU A 166 -9.00 5.42 21.69
N GLY A 167 -9.26 5.40 22.98
CA GLY A 167 -9.82 6.52 23.72
C GLY A 167 -9.07 6.76 25.01
N GLN A 168 -9.28 7.93 25.64
CA GLN A 168 -8.86 8.21 27.00
C GLN A 168 -10.03 7.99 27.94
N ALA A 169 -9.91 7.04 28.85
CA ALA A 169 -10.86 6.80 29.91
C ALA A 169 -10.38 7.41 31.23
N PHE A 170 -11.31 7.62 32.17
CA PHE A 170 -11.08 8.18 33.50
C PHE A 170 -10.54 9.62 33.46
N ARG A 171 -10.09 10.12 34.61
CA ARG A 171 -9.60 11.50 34.76
C ARG A 171 -8.46 11.61 35.77
N ALA A 172 -7.78 12.73 35.73
CA ALA A 172 -6.64 13.08 36.59
C ALA A 172 -5.57 11.98 36.54
N GLU A 173 -5.06 11.55 37.67
CA GLU A 173 -4.02 10.51 37.78
C GLU A 173 -4.47 9.14 37.32
N HIS A 174 -5.77 8.87 37.29
CA HIS A 174 -6.35 7.61 36.83
C HIS A 174 -6.63 7.58 35.32
N ALA A 175 -6.33 8.65 34.59
CA ALA A 175 -6.52 8.69 33.14
C ALA A 175 -5.70 7.59 32.42
N GLU A 176 -6.34 6.85 31.53
CA GLU A 176 -5.72 5.75 30.77
C GLU A 176 -6.10 5.80 29.30
N ILE A 177 -5.15 5.45 28.44
CA ILE A 177 -5.44 5.16 27.03
C ILE A 177 -5.80 3.67 26.91
N MET A 178 -6.93 3.39 26.28
CA MET A 178 -7.45 2.04 26.11
C MET A 178 -8.29 1.91 24.83
N SER A 179 -8.47 0.68 24.35
CA SER A 179 -9.41 0.37 23.27
C SER A 179 -10.83 0.27 23.82
N PHE A 180 -11.82 0.46 22.95
CA PHE A 180 -13.21 0.24 23.32
C PHE A 180 -13.51 -1.25 23.45
N VAL A 181 -13.99 -1.67 24.63
CA VAL A 181 -14.55 -3.02 24.91
C VAL A 181 -13.67 -4.14 24.36
N SER A 182 -12.36 -4.12 24.67
CA SER A 182 -11.39 -5.15 24.24
C SER A 182 -11.30 -5.36 22.71
N ASN A 183 -11.70 -4.37 21.91
CA ASN A 183 -11.55 -4.44 20.47
C ASN A 183 -10.08 -4.26 20.06
N THR A 184 -9.71 -4.96 19.01
CA THR A 184 -8.39 -4.78 18.36
C THR A 184 -8.32 -3.45 17.64
N VAL A 185 -7.10 -2.96 17.43
CA VAL A 185 -6.82 -1.80 16.58
C VAL A 185 -6.60 -2.34 15.16
N ASP A 186 -7.60 -2.16 14.31
CA ASP A 186 -7.70 -2.81 12.98
C ASP A 186 -7.54 -1.82 11.81
N SER A 187 -7.16 -0.57 12.07
CA SER A 187 -6.89 0.39 11.00
C SER A 187 -5.69 -0.05 10.16
N GLU A 188 -5.79 0.09 8.85
CA GLU A 188 -4.71 -0.19 7.88
C GLU A 188 -3.45 0.68 8.08
N LEU A 189 -3.55 1.66 9.00
CA LEU A 189 -2.51 2.62 9.35
C LEU A 189 -2.07 2.50 10.81
N SER A 190 -2.52 1.46 11.53
CA SER A 190 -2.39 1.34 12.99
C SER A 190 -0.94 1.45 13.48
N GLY A 191 0.00 0.93 12.72
CA GLY A 191 1.43 0.94 13.05
C GLY A 191 2.03 2.35 13.20
N ASN A 192 1.40 3.39 12.64
CA ASN A 192 1.86 4.77 12.84
C ASN A 192 1.69 5.24 14.29
N MET A 193 0.84 4.59 15.09
CA MET A 193 0.73 4.90 16.52
C MET A 193 2.03 4.61 17.27
N ILE A 194 2.86 3.70 16.77
CA ILE A 194 4.18 3.36 17.33
C ILE A 194 5.12 4.57 17.22
N ASP A 195 5.20 5.16 16.02
CA ASP A 195 6.09 6.31 15.77
C ASP A 195 5.58 7.60 16.45
N LEU A 196 4.27 7.74 16.55
CA LEU A 196 3.63 8.88 17.21
C LEU A 196 3.78 8.83 18.73
N CYS A 197 3.90 7.65 19.32
CA CYS A 197 4.06 7.51 20.77
C CYS A 197 5.42 8.05 21.20
N PRO A 198 5.48 9.12 22.02
CA PRO A 198 6.74 9.71 22.41
C PRO A 198 7.52 8.89 23.46
N VAL A 199 6.93 7.77 23.90
CA VAL A 199 7.44 6.87 24.93
C VAL A 199 7.20 5.41 24.55
N GLY A 200 7.78 4.45 25.25
CA GLY A 200 7.64 3.03 24.99
C GLY A 200 6.35 2.40 25.52
N ALA A 201 5.22 3.13 25.46
CA ALA A 201 3.90 2.60 25.85
C ALA A 201 3.24 1.85 24.68
N LEU A 202 3.34 2.35 23.46
CA LEU A 202 2.93 1.66 22.24
C LEU A 202 4.19 1.31 21.45
N THR A 203 4.40 0.02 21.21
CA THR A 203 5.59 -0.50 20.54
C THR A 203 5.21 -1.54 19.49
N SER A 204 6.15 -1.86 18.59
CA SER A 204 5.90 -2.90 17.57
C SER A 204 5.99 -4.29 18.19
N LYS A 205 4.89 -5.07 18.20
CA LYS A 205 4.91 -6.48 18.67
C LYS A 205 5.95 -7.31 17.89
N PRO A 206 6.03 -7.28 16.55
CA PRO A 206 6.99 -8.07 15.79
C PRO A 206 8.46 -7.71 16.05
N PHE A 207 8.74 -6.46 16.41
CA PHE A 207 10.11 -5.98 16.66
C PHE A 207 10.51 -6.07 18.14
N ARG A 208 9.55 -6.25 19.06
CA ARG A 208 9.75 -6.16 20.49
C ARG A 208 10.94 -7.02 20.96
N TYR A 209 11.85 -6.40 21.71
CA TYR A 209 13.07 -7.00 22.27
C TYR A 209 14.09 -7.56 21.25
N LYS A 210 13.99 -7.18 19.96
CA LYS A 210 14.88 -7.71 18.91
C LYS A 210 16.24 -7.00 18.85
N ALA A 211 16.25 -5.70 19.03
CA ALA A 211 17.47 -4.88 18.95
C ALA A 211 17.28 -3.50 19.59
N ARG A 212 18.39 -2.87 19.95
CA ARG A 212 18.46 -1.46 20.31
C ARG A 212 18.66 -0.58 19.08
N SER A 213 18.20 0.69 19.16
CA SER A 213 18.27 1.61 18.03
C SER A 213 19.71 1.85 17.51
N TRP A 214 20.71 1.83 18.39
CA TRP A 214 22.13 2.00 18.04
C TRP A 214 22.78 0.75 17.43
N GLU A 215 22.15 -0.40 17.54
CA GLU A 215 22.62 -1.65 16.92
C GLU A 215 22.14 -1.79 15.46
N LEU A 216 21.26 -0.90 15.02
CA LEU A 216 20.59 -0.99 13.72
C LEU A 216 21.28 -0.12 12.67
N SER A 217 21.61 -0.72 11.55
CA SER A 217 21.96 0.04 10.34
C SER A 217 20.68 0.54 9.67
N ARG A 218 20.66 1.80 9.23
CA ARG A 218 19.51 2.46 8.60
C ARG A 218 19.80 2.70 7.13
N ARG A 219 18.90 2.27 6.26
CA ARG A 219 19.01 2.47 4.81
C ARG A 219 17.70 2.95 4.22
N ARG A 220 17.81 3.84 3.22
CA ARG A 220 16.65 4.31 2.48
C ARG A 220 16.20 3.25 1.46
N SER A 221 14.89 3.09 1.30
CA SER A 221 14.27 2.26 0.29
C SER A 221 12.92 2.84 -0.13
N ILE A 222 12.27 2.21 -1.09
CA ILE A 222 10.94 2.56 -1.58
C ILE A 222 10.03 1.34 -1.41
N SER A 223 8.77 1.56 -1.08
CA SER A 223 7.79 0.48 -0.94
C SER A 223 7.55 -0.24 -2.27
N ALA A 224 7.48 -1.57 -2.19
CA ALA A 224 7.12 -2.45 -3.30
C ALA A 224 5.63 -2.86 -3.27
N HIS A 225 4.86 -2.44 -2.25
CA HIS A 225 3.59 -3.07 -1.89
C HIS A 225 2.34 -2.35 -2.40
N ASP A 226 2.46 -1.10 -2.85
CA ASP A 226 1.40 -0.37 -3.55
C ASP A 226 1.98 0.70 -4.49
N SER A 227 1.11 1.38 -5.23
CA SER A 227 1.51 2.33 -6.28
C SER A 227 1.91 3.72 -5.79
N LEU A 228 1.81 4.00 -4.49
CA LEU A 228 2.13 5.31 -3.93
C LEU A 228 3.63 5.63 -4.03
N GLY A 229 4.49 4.63 -3.80
CA GLY A 229 5.93 4.81 -3.71
C GLY A 229 6.37 5.38 -2.36
N SER A 230 5.81 4.90 -1.27
CA SER A 230 6.14 5.32 0.11
C SER A 230 7.63 5.23 0.36
N ASN A 231 8.20 6.27 1.00
CA ASN A 231 9.62 6.34 1.32
C ASN A 231 9.89 5.64 2.66
N LEU A 232 10.82 4.68 2.64
CA LEU A 232 11.09 3.76 3.74
C LEU A 232 12.48 3.95 4.35
N ALA A 233 12.55 3.91 5.68
CA ALA A 233 13.77 3.65 6.43
C ALA A 233 13.78 2.17 6.84
N VAL A 234 14.58 1.36 6.16
CA VAL A 234 14.75 -0.06 6.48
C VAL A 234 15.87 -0.21 7.50
N HIS A 235 15.55 -0.81 8.63
CA HIS A 235 16.49 -1.02 9.73
C HIS A 235 16.93 -2.48 9.76
N THR A 236 18.24 -2.68 9.74
CA THR A 236 18.86 -4.00 9.59
C THR A 236 19.88 -4.29 10.70
N LYS A 237 20.00 -5.56 11.07
CA LYS A 237 21.05 -6.09 11.96
C LYS A 237 21.40 -7.50 11.51
N ASN A 238 22.68 -7.85 11.46
CA ASN A 238 23.19 -9.16 11.07
C ASN A 238 22.61 -9.64 9.72
N ASN A 239 22.60 -8.76 8.72
CA ASN A 239 22.06 -9.03 7.39
C ASN A 239 20.57 -9.43 7.35
N ARG A 240 19.78 -9.00 8.32
CA ARG A 240 18.31 -9.22 8.36
C ARG A 240 17.60 -7.91 8.53
N VAL A 241 16.49 -7.74 7.85
CA VAL A 241 15.55 -6.64 8.08
C VAL A 241 14.80 -6.91 9.37
N LEU A 242 14.85 -5.99 10.32
CA LEU A 242 14.19 -6.13 11.62
C LEU A 242 12.98 -5.22 11.81
N ARG A 243 12.98 -4.03 11.17
CA ARG A 243 11.81 -3.13 11.14
C ARG A 243 11.89 -2.16 9.96
N VAL A 244 10.73 -1.61 9.61
CA VAL A 244 10.58 -0.57 8.59
C VAL A 244 9.85 0.61 9.20
N LEU A 245 10.37 1.82 8.99
CA LEU A 245 9.82 3.09 9.46
C LEU A 245 9.60 4.04 8.29
N PRO A 246 8.72 5.05 8.40
CA PRO A 246 8.57 6.06 7.36
C PRO A 246 9.79 6.98 7.26
N ILE A 247 10.14 7.38 6.04
CA ILE A 247 10.89 8.61 5.79
C ILE A 247 9.88 9.65 5.35
N GLU A 248 9.92 10.79 6.01
CA GLU A 248 9.02 11.90 5.69
C GLU A 248 9.23 12.40 4.26
N ASN A 249 8.14 12.44 3.50
CA ASN A 249 8.07 13.04 2.18
C ASN A 249 6.66 13.62 1.98
N GLU A 250 6.55 14.95 2.11
CA GLU A 250 5.26 15.65 2.05
C GLU A 250 4.53 15.46 0.72
N ASP A 251 5.26 15.26 -0.38
CA ASP A 251 4.67 15.05 -1.70
C ASP A 251 4.04 13.65 -1.84
N ILE A 252 4.59 12.62 -1.17
CA ILE A 252 4.22 11.21 -1.34
C ILE A 252 3.44 10.70 -0.14
N ASN A 253 4.14 10.22 0.88
CA ASN A 253 3.55 9.55 2.03
C ASN A 253 3.43 10.45 3.27
N GLU A 254 3.74 11.74 3.17
CA GLU A 254 3.87 12.62 4.33
C GLU A 254 4.82 12.01 5.37
N CYS A 255 4.34 11.68 6.56
CA CYS A 255 5.08 10.95 7.59
C CYS A 255 4.42 9.58 7.92
N TRP A 256 3.57 9.06 7.05
CA TRP A 256 2.76 7.87 7.30
C TRP A 256 3.23 6.67 6.48
N LEU A 257 2.99 5.47 7.02
CA LEU A 257 3.07 4.20 6.28
C LEU A 257 1.78 3.42 6.45
N SER A 258 1.45 2.58 5.48
CA SER A 258 0.49 1.52 5.67
C SER A 258 1.07 0.42 6.57
N ASP A 259 0.21 -0.33 7.25
CA ASP A 259 0.64 -1.49 8.03
C ASP A 259 1.26 -2.56 7.11
N LYS A 260 0.79 -2.63 5.87
CA LYS A 260 1.38 -3.44 4.82
C LYS A 260 2.86 -3.09 4.59
N ASP A 261 3.18 -1.82 4.38
CA ASP A 261 4.56 -1.36 4.20
C ASP A 261 5.43 -1.59 5.43
N ARG A 262 4.84 -1.39 6.62
CA ARG A 262 5.57 -1.44 7.89
C ARG A 262 5.94 -2.84 8.31
N PHE A 263 5.07 -3.83 8.10
CA PHE A 263 5.21 -5.17 8.68
C PHE A 263 5.46 -6.28 7.65
N ALA A 264 5.39 -5.98 6.34
CA ALA A 264 5.65 -6.95 5.28
C ALA A 264 7.05 -7.60 5.40
N TYR A 265 8.03 -6.89 5.97
CA TYR A 265 9.40 -7.40 6.13
C TYR A 265 9.48 -8.75 6.87
N ALA A 266 8.50 -9.08 7.69
CA ALA A 266 8.46 -10.39 8.35
C ALA A 266 8.39 -11.55 7.34
N GLY A 267 7.78 -11.33 6.18
CA GLY A 267 7.74 -12.28 5.08
C GLY A 267 9.09 -12.53 4.39
N LEU A 268 10.10 -11.69 4.62
CA LEU A 268 11.45 -11.88 4.06
C LEU A 268 12.26 -13.00 4.75
N ASN A 269 11.85 -13.42 5.95
CA ASN A 269 12.62 -14.32 6.81
C ASN A 269 11.88 -15.62 7.12
N VAL A 270 11.04 -16.09 6.20
CA VAL A 270 10.25 -17.32 6.33
C VAL A 270 10.97 -18.54 5.76
N GLU A 271 10.53 -19.73 6.15
CA GLU A 271 11.20 -21.00 5.78
C GLU A 271 11.02 -21.38 4.31
N ASP A 272 9.96 -20.91 3.67
CA ASP A 272 9.69 -21.19 2.24
C ASP A 272 10.50 -20.30 1.27
N ARG A 273 11.47 -19.51 1.76
CA ARG A 273 12.41 -18.79 0.89
C ARG A 273 13.18 -19.78 -0.01
N LEU A 274 13.18 -19.48 -1.29
CA LEU A 274 14.01 -20.21 -2.26
C LEU A 274 15.45 -19.70 -2.16
N THR A 275 16.38 -20.56 -1.74
CA THR A 275 17.77 -20.19 -1.45
C THR A 275 18.78 -20.76 -2.43
N GLN A 276 18.41 -21.78 -3.22
CA GLN A 276 19.25 -22.40 -4.23
C GLN A 276 18.46 -22.63 -5.52
N PRO A 277 19.11 -22.59 -6.70
CA PRO A 277 18.46 -22.95 -7.96
C PRO A 277 18.03 -24.42 -7.94
N MET A 278 16.90 -24.71 -8.54
CA MET A 278 16.37 -26.07 -8.64
C MET A 278 15.93 -26.38 -10.07
N ILE A 279 16.16 -27.62 -10.51
CA ILE A 279 15.65 -28.16 -11.78
C ILE A 279 14.83 -29.41 -11.51
N LYS A 280 13.86 -29.71 -12.39
CA LYS A 280 13.02 -30.88 -12.31
C LYS A 280 13.48 -31.88 -13.38
N GLN A 281 14.06 -33.00 -12.96
CA GLN A 281 14.48 -34.07 -13.84
C GLN A 281 13.75 -35.37 -13.46
N ASP A 282 13.20 -36.06 -14.46
CA ASP A 282 12.39 -37.27 -14.25
C ASP A 282 11.34 -37.16 -13.17
N GLY A 283 10.68 -35.98 -13.13
CA GLY A 283 9.62 -35.65 -12.14
C GLY A 283 10.14 -35.35 -10.73
N LYS A 284 11.45 -35.30 -10.48
CA LYS A 284 12.06 -35.04 -9.18
C LYS A 284 12.81 -33.69 -9.18
N TRP A 285 12.60 -32.91 -8.13
CA TRP A 285 13.33 -31.67 -7.91
C TRP A 285 14.73 -31.93 -7.36
N GLN A 286 15.74 -31.25 -7.94
CA GLN A 286 17.14 -31.31 -7.53
C GLN A 286 17.68 -29.90 -7.37
N GLU A 287 18.35 -29.63 -6.25
CA GLU A 287 19.11 -28.39 -6.05
C GLU A 287 20.41 -28.52 -6.89
N VAL A 288 20.72 -27.48 -7.65
CA VAL A 288 21.85 -27.46 -8.58
C VAL A 288 22.60 -26.12 -8.54
N GLU A 289 23.83 -26.13 -9.09
CA GLU A 289 24.58 -24.88 -9.26
C GLU A 289 23.90 -23.93 -10.27
N TRP A 290 24.12 -22.64 -10.11
CA TRP A 290 23.55 -21.61 -10.97
C TRP A 290 23.78 -21.83 -12.46
N GLN A 291 25.00 -22.25 -12.85
CA GLN A 291 25.32 -22.48 -14.24
C GLN A 291 24.44 -23.56 -14.84
N VAL A 292 24.28 -24.68 -14.14
CA VAL A 292 23.46 -25.81 -14.58
C VAL A 292 22.00 -25.39 -14.75
N ALA A 293 21.44 -24.66 -13.77
CA ALA A 293 20.04 -24.19 -13.84
C ALA A 293 19.82 -23.23 -15.00
N LEU A 294 20.74 -22.28 -15.22
CA LEU A 294 20.63 -21.29 -16.29
C LEU A 294 20.80 -21.89 -17.66
N GLU A 295 21.75 -22.85 -17.84
CA GLU A 295 21.92 -23.59 -19.09
C GLU A 295 20.70 -24.46 -19.39
N TYR A 296 20.12 -25.12 -18.37
CA TYR A 296 18.90 -25.91 -18.53
C TYR A 296 17.73 -25.00 -18.97
N ALA A 297 17.53 -23.86 -18.32
CA ALA A 297 16.51 -22.87 -18.70
C ALA A 297 16.73 -22.34 -20.13
N ALA A 298 17.95 -21.91 -20.46
CA ALA A 298 18.28 -21.38 -21.79
C ALA A 298 18.09 -22.43 -22.90
N ASN A 299 18.47 -23.68 -22.65
CA ASN A 299 18.30 -24.79 -23.62
C ASN A 299 16.81 -25.11 -23.82
N GLY A 300 15.99 -25.15 -22.76
CA GLY A 300 14.55 -25.35 -22.86
C GLY A 300 13.88 -24.27 -23.70
N LEU A 301 14.15 -22.99 -23.38
CA LEU A 301 13.59 -21.85 -24.12
C LEU A 301 14.04 -21.84 -25.60
N ARG A 302 15.33 -22.13 -25.87
CA ARG A 302 15.87 -22.22 -27.22
C ARG A 302 15.27 -23.36 -28.03
N HIS A 303 15.06 -24.52 -27.38
CA HIS A 303 14.41 -25.67 -28.02
C HIS A 303 13.01 -25.32 -28.50
N ILE A 304 12.20 -24.68 -27.67
CA ILE A 304 10.85 -24.27 -28.04
C ILE A 304 10.87 -23.18 -29.11
N ALA A 305 11.69 -22.13 -28.96
CA ALA A 305 11.77 -21.02 -29.91
C ALA A 305 12.19 -21.51 -31.32
N ASN A 306 13.14 -22.42 -31.41
CA ASN A 306 13.64 -22.97 -32.70
C ASN A 306 12.74 -24.06 -33.28
N GLY A 307 12.10 -24.87 -32.43
CA GLY A 307 11.31 -26.02 -32.88
C GLY A 307 9.86 -25.71 -33.13
N ALA A 308 9.21 -24.97 -32.23
CA ALA A 308 7.78 -24.66 -32.30
C ALA A 308 7.49 -23.22 -32.75
N GLY A 309 8.49 -22.33 -32.74
CA GLY A 309 8.41 -20.92 -33.03
C GLY A 309 8.55 -20.07 -31.79
N ALA A 310 9.18 -18.91 -31.93
CA ALA A 310 9.41 -17.97 -30.80
C ALA A 310 8.10 -17.46 -30.20
N GLU A 311 7.03 -17.35 -30.97
CA GLU A 311 5.69 -16.97 -30.51
C GLU A 311 5.06 -18.00 -29.55
N GLN A 312 5.66 -19.20 -29.42
CA GLN A 312 5.26 -20.20 -28.43
C GLN A 312 5.92 -19.99 -27.06
N VAL A 313 6.75 -18.97 -26.94
CA VAL A 313 7.33 -18.54 -25.63
C VAL A 313 6.57 -17.31 -25.13
N GLY A 314 6.12 -17.36 -23.89
CA GLY A 314 5.45 -16.23 -23.20
C GLY A 314 6.18 -15.83 -21.93
N ALA A 315 6.08 -14.57 -21.52
CA ALA A 315 6.61 -14.10 -20.26
C ALA A 315 5.57 -13.32 -19.47
N LEU A 316 5.49 -13.60 -18.18
CA LEU A 316 4.59 -12.92 -17.23
C LEU A 316 5.40 -12.35 -16.07
N ALA A 317 5.10 -11.11 -15.69
CA ALA A 317 5.69 -10.44 -14.53
C ALA A 317 4.62 -9.83 -13.65
N THR A 318 4.95 -9.45 -12.41
CA THR A 318 4.06 -8.63 -11.58
C THR A 318 4.44 -7.16 -11.66
N GLY A 319 3.46 -6.26 -11.43
CA GLY A 319 3.72 -4.83 -11.30
C GLY A 319 4.58 -4.43 -10.08
N GLY A 320 4.92 -5.38 -9.22
CA GLY A 320 5.89 -5.21 -8.13
C GLY A 320 7.34 -5.46 -8.54
N SER A 321 7.62 -5.91 -9.76
CA SER A 321 8.97 -6.05 -10.30
C SER A 321 9.58 -4.69 -10.61
N THR A 322 10.91 -4.56 -10.52
CA THR A 322 11.60 -3.29 -10.80
C THR A 322 11.56 -2.93 -12.28
N LEU A 323 11.80 -1.65 -12.60
CA LEU A 323 11.91 -1.17 -13.98
C LEU A 323 12.96 -1.97 -14.77
N GLU A 324 14.10 -2.21 -14.14
CA GLU A 324 15.24 -2.94 -14.70
C GLU A 324 14.87 -4.40 -15.03
N GLU A 325 14.16 -5.05 -14.11
CA GLU A 325 13.71 -6.43 -14.27
C GLU A 325 12.69 -6.56 -15.42
N MET A 326 11.68 -5.69 -15.45
CA MET A 326 10.68 -5.68 -16.52
C MET A 326 11.30 -5.33 -17.88
N TYR A 327 12.24 -4.37 -17.89
CA TYR A 327 12.95 -3.99 -19.11
C TYR A 327 13.77 -5.13 -19.68
N LEU A 328 14.57 -5.82 -18.84
CA LEU A 328 15.38 -6.95 -19.30
C LEU A 328 14.52 -8.14 -19.70
N LEU A 329 13.40 -8.39 -19.04
CA LEU A 329 12.47 -9.44 -19.41
C LEU A 329 11.90 -9.23 -20.81
N GLN A 330 11.38 -8.04 -21.11
CA GLN A 330 10.85 -7.74 -22.43
C GLN A 330 11.96 -7.72 -23.50
N LYS A 331 13.17 -7.22 -23.17
CA LYS A 331 14.31 -7.23 -24.07
C LYS A 331 14.74 -8.65 -24.42
N LEU A 332 14.74 -9.56 -23.43
CA LEU A 332 15.00 -10.98 -23.62
C LEU A 332 13.98 -11.60 -24.55
N MET A 333 12.69 -11.39 -24.30
CA MET A 333 11.61 -11.97 -25.09
C MET A 333 11.67 -11.53 -26.54
N ARG A 334 11.80 -10.21 -26.79
CA ARG A 334 11.94 -9.70 -28.15
C ARG A 334 13.23 -10.13 -28.83
N GLY A 335 14.30 -10.27 -28.04
CA GLY A 335 15.58 -10.76 -28.54
C GLY A 335 15.54 -12.20 -29.04
N ILE A 336 14.70 -13.07 -28.47
CA ILE A 336 14.47 -14.43 -28.98
C ILE A 336 13.36 -14.49 -30.03
N GLY A 337 12.73 -13.34 -30.37
CA GLY A 337 11.70 -13.24 -31.41
C GLY A 337 10.25 -13.34 -30.91
N SER A 338 10.00 -13.20 -29.61
CA SER A 338 8.65 -13.22 -29.04
C SER A 338 8.23 -11.84 -28.50
N ASP A 339 7.05 -11.37 -28.89
CA ASP A 339 6.40 -10.17 -28.33
C ASP A 339 5.43 -10.49 -27.19
N ASN A 340 5.35 -11.75 -26.75
CA ASN A 340 4.44 -12.22 -25.72
C ASN A 340 5.00 -11.92 -24.33
N VAL A 341 4.83 -10.70 -23.86
CA VAL A 341 5.24 -10.25 -22.52
C VAL A 341 4.16 -9.37 -21.93
N ASP A 342 3.75 -9.62 -20.67
CA ASP A 342 2.77 -8.78 -19.98
C ASP A 342 2.99 -8.82 -18.46
N PHE A 343 2.67 -7.70 -17.79
CA PHE A 343 2.68 -7.61 -16.33
C PHE A 343 1.28 -7.37 -15.73
N ARG A 344 0.24 -7.20 -16.57
CA ARG A 344 -1.13 -6.86 -16.19
C ARG A 344 -1.94 -8.13 -15.91
N LEU A 345 -1.54 -8.89 -14.90
CA LEU A 345 -2.04 -10.25 -14.65
C LEU A 345 -3.51 -10.29 -14.21
N ARG A 346 -3.99 -9.27 -13.51
CA ARG A 346 -5.38 -9.18 -13.02
C ARG A 346 -6.31 -8.44 -13.97
N GLN A 347 -5.81 -7.89 -15.07
CA GLN A 347 -6.63 -7.23 -16.08
C GLN A 347 -7.46 -8.26 -16.84
N SER A 348 -8.76 -7.95 -17.04
CA SER A 348 -9.70 -8.80 -17.79
C SER A 348 -10.04 -8.23 -19.17
N ASP A 349 -9.98 -6.91 -19.34
CA ASP A 349 -10.29 -6.20 -20.58
C ASP A 349 -9.03 -5.56 -21.18
N PHE A 350 -8.66 -6.01 -22.37
CA PHE A 350 -7.52 -5.51 -23.13
C PHE A 350 -7.94 -4.73 -24.40
N SER A 351 -9.21 -4.36 -24.51
CA SER A 351 -9.73 -3.62 -25.68
C SER A 351 -9.18 -2.20 -25.80
N ALA A 352 -8.54 -1.70 -24.76
CA ALA A 352 -7.79 -0.44 -24.73
C ALA A 352 -6.39 -0.54 -25.39
N ASP A 353 -5.85 -1.76 -25.55
CA ASP A 353 -4.54 -1.94 -26.14
C ASP A 353 -4.51 -1.40 -27.59
N GLY A 354 -3.47 -0.64 -27.91
CA GLY A 354 -3.34 0.06 -29.20
C GLY A 354 -4.22 1.31 -29.35
N LYS A 355 -5.08 1.64 -28.39
CA LYS A 355 -5.94 2.83 -28.38
C LYS A 355 -5.55 3.85 -27.32
N GLN A 356 -4.72 3.44 -26.37
CA GLN A 356 -4.13 4.29 -25.34
C GLN A 356 -3.09 5.21 -25.96
N GLN A 357 -3.11 6.53 -25.65
CA GLN A 357 -2.20 7.49 -26.25
C GLN A 357 -0.88 7.66 -25.50
N GLY A 358 -0.77 7.15 -24.29
CA GLY A 358 0.44 7.21 -23.49
C GLY A 358 0.41 6.23 -22.34
N THR A 359 1.28 6.43 -21.35
CA THR A 359 1.35 5.59 -20.16
C THR A 359 0.24 5.99 -19.18
N PRO A 360 -0.61 5.04 -18.75
CA PRO A 360 -1.62 5.27 -17.72
C PRO A 360 -0.99 5.70 -16.40
N TRP A 361 -1.56 6.70 -15.75
CA TRP A 361 -1.05 7.28 -14.51
C TRP A 361 -2.16 7.90 -13.66
N LEU A 362 -1.82 8.46 -12.50
CA LEU A 362 -2.77 9.07 -11.58
C LEU A 362 -3.50 10.32 -12.13
N GLY A 363 -2.97 10.96 -13.17
CA GLY A 363 -3.58 12.13 -13.81
C GLY A 363 -3.33 13.46 -13.10
N LEU A 364 -2.78 13.43 -11.89
CA LEU A 364 -2.40 14.59 -11.07
C LEU A 364 -1.29 14.17 -10.10
N SER A 365 -0.65 15.13 -9.41
CA SER A 365 0.31 14.78 -8.37
C SER A 365 -0.41 14.21 -7.13
N ILE A 366 0.28 13.38 -6.36
CA ILE A 366 -0.24 12.84 -5.09
C ILE A 366 -0.58 13.98 -4.13
N ALA A 367 0.24 15.02 -4.07
CA ALA A 367 0.00 16.19 -3.25
C ALA A 367 -1.27 16.96 -3.64
N ASP A 368 -1.62 17.01 -4.94
CA ASP A 368 -2.79 17.71 -5.45
C ASP A 368 -4.11 17.02 -5.09
N ILE A 369 -4.11 15.74 -4.76
CA ILE A 369 -5.28 15.04 -4.19
C ILE A 369 -5.78 15.76 -2.94
N SER A 370 -4.86 16.25 -2.10
CA SER A 370 -5.20 17.00 -0.88
C SER A 370 -5.83 18.37 -1.15
N ARG A 371 -5.74 18.86 -2.39
CA ARG A 371 -6.29 20.16 -2.86
C ARG A 371 -7.56 20.01 -3.68
N ALA A 372 -7.90 18.79 -4.10
CA ALA A 372 -9.13 18.54 -4.84
C ALA A 372 -10.35 18.91 -3.99
N ASP A 373 -11.34 19.54 -4.60
CA ASP A 373 -12.59 19.89 -3.93
C ASP A 373 -13.75 18.96 -4.31
N ARG A 374 -13.60 18.21 -5.41
CA ARG A 374 -14.52 17.17 -5.86
C ARG A 374 -13.75 15.92 -6.33
N LEU A 375 -14.08 14.80 -5.73
CA LEU A 375 -13.49 13.51 -6.12
C LEU A 375 -14.61 12.51 -6.45
N LEU A 376 -14.51 11.88 -7.61
CA LEU A 376 -15.29 10.70 -7.96
C LEU A 376 -14.35 9.49 -7.98
N ILE A 377 -14.62 8.50 -7.16
CA ILE A 377 -13.86 7.26 -7.09
C ILE A 377 -14.74 6.13 -7.63
N VAL A 378 -14.25 5.45 -8.65
CA VAL A 378 -14.98 4.40 -9.36
C VAL A 378 -14.27 3.05 -9.18
N GLY A 379 -14.96 2.05 -8.68
CA GLY A 379 -14.47 0.68 -8.57
C GLY A 379 -13.17 0.57 -7.77
N SER A 380 -13.19 0.95 -6.49
CA SER A 380 -12.04 0.89 -5.59
C SER A 380 -12.42 0.48 -4.18
N PHE A 381 -11.74 -0.51 -3.63
CA PHE A 381 -11.70 -0.79 -2.20
C PHE A 381 -10.65 0.13 -1.55
N LEU A 382 -10.82 1.43 -1.69
CA LEU A 382 -9.82 2.49 -1.50
C LEU A 382 -8.97 2.34 -0.24
N ARG A 383 -9.60 2.04 0.90
CA ARG A 383 -8.87 1.90 2.18
C ARG A 383 -7.92 0.70 2.18
N LYS A 384 -8.33 -0.41 1.55
CA LYS A 384 -7.58 -1.67 1.54
C LYS A 384 -6.56 -1.70 0.41
N ASP A 385 -6.93 -1.17 -0.77
CA ASP A 385 -6.01 -1.09 -1.91
C ASP A 385 -4.91 -0.04 -1.66
N HIS A 386 -5.30 1.15 -1.18
CA HIS A 386 -4.45 2.34 -1.11
C HIS A 386 -4.61 3.11 0.22
N PRO A 387 -4.14 2.55 1.37
CA PRO A 387 -4.41 3.11 2.70
C PRO A 387 -3.95 4.56 2.88
N VAL A 388 -2.76 4.91 2.38
CA VAL A 388 -2.21 6.28 2.52
C VAL A 388 -2.91 7.26 1.59
N PHE A 389 -3.33 6.85 0.38
CA PHE A 389 -4.23 7.66 -0.46
C PHE A 389 -5.57 7.91 0.23
N ALA A 390 -6.15 6.87 0.83
CA ALA A 390 -7.40 7.00 1.59
C ALA A 390 -7.26 8.03 2.72
N ALA A 391 -6.13 8.06 3.41
CA ALA A 391 -5.86 9.06 4.45
C ALA A 391 -5.78 10.48 3.88
N ARG A 392 -5.12 10.70 2.73
CA ARG A 392 -5.08 12.01 2.06
C ARG A 392 -6.47 12.48 1.61
N ILE A 393 -7.24 11.60 0.97
CA ILE A 393 -8.62 11.90 0.54
C ILE A 393 -9.51 12.22 1.75
N ARG A 394 -9.35 11.47 2.84
CA ARG A 394 -10.05 11.73 4.12
C ARG A 394 -9.73 13.13 4.66
N GLN A 395 -8.46 13.56 4.61
CA GLN A 395 -8.08 14.90 5.02
C GLN A 395 -8.71 15.97 4.11
N ALA A 396 -8.78 15.75 2.80
CA ALA A 396 -9.47 16.64 1.88
C ALA A 396 -10.99 16.72 2.20
N ALA A 397 -11.64 15.56 2.43
CA ALA A 397 -13.06 15.49 2.80
C ALA A 397 -13.36 16.22 4.11
N LYS A 398 -12.51 16.10 5.13
CA LYS A 398 -12.64 16.84 6.40
C LYS A 398 -12.50 18.36 6.22
N LYS A 399 -11.79 18.81 5.20
CA LYS A 399 -11.64 20.23 4.83
C LYS A 399 -12.75 20.72 3.90
N GLY A 400 -13.76 19.89 3.61
CA GLY A 400 -14.93 20.26 2.82
C GLY A 400 -14.95 19.74 1.39
N ALA A 401 -13.98 18.96 0.95
CA ALA A 401 -14.04 18.29 -0.34
C ALA A 401 -15.22 17.29 -0.37
N GLN A 402 -15.97 17.28 -1.47
CA GLN A 402 -17.03 16.30 -1.68
C GLN A 402 -16.47 15.08 -2.38
N VAL A 403 -16.48 13.94 -1.69
CA VAL A 403 -16.02 12.66 -2.22
C VAL A 403 -17.23 11.79 -2.54
N SER A 404 -17.30 11.29 -3.75
CA SER A 404 -18.38 10.42 -4.24
C SER A 404 -17.82 9.08 -4.70
N PHE A 405 -18.61 8.02 -4.55
CA PHE A 405 -18.23 6.66 -4.94
C PHE A 405 -19.25 6.02 -5.88
N ILE A 406 -18.74 5.30 -6.89
CA ILE A 406 -19.49 4.32 -7.68
C ILE A 406 -18.77 2.98 -7.52
N HIS A 407 -19.43 2.01 -6.86
CA HIS A 407 -18.79 0.74 -6.52
C HIS A 407 -19.79 -0.41 -6.36
N CYS A 408 -19.29 -1.62 -6.16
CA CYS A 408 -20.12 -2.83 -6.00
C CYS A 408 -20.28 -3.29 -4.55
N ALA A 409 -19.70 -2.57 -3.60
CA ALA A 409 -19.82 -2.82 -2.16
C ALA A 409 -19.85 -1.50 -1.39
N ASP A 410 -20.70 -1.41 -0.37
CA ASP A 410 -20.81 -0.22 0.49
C ASP A 410 -19.92 -0.34 1.73
N ASP A 411 -18.60 -0.40 1.50
CA ASP A 411 -17.63 -0.43 2.58
C ASP A 411 -17.56 0.93 3.30
N ASP A 412 -17.33 0.88 4.62
CA ASP A 412 -17.09 2.07 5.42
C ASP A 412 -15.76 2.73 5.00
N GLN A 413 -15.85 3.90 4.38
CA GLN A 413 -14.69 4.67 3.92
C GLN A 413 -13.98 5.43 5.05
N GLN A 414 -14.57 5.45 6.24
CA GLN A 414 -14.08 6.19 7.41
C GLN A 414 -13.83 7.68 7.13
N MET A 415 -14.63 8.24 6.22
CA MET A 415 -14.63 9.66 5.85
C MET A 415 -16.05 10.09 5.46
N PRO A 416 -16.34 11.40 5.49
CA PRO A 416 -17.58 11.93 4.90
C PRO A 416 -17.65 11.58 3.41
N VAL A 417 -18.73 10.91 3.00
CA VAL A 417 -19.07 10.60 1.61
C VAL A 417 -20.27 11.44 1.21
N ALA A 418 -20.12 12.26 0.16
CA ALA A 418 -21.17 13.15 -0.31
C ALA A 418 -22.28 12.39 -1.03
N HIS A 419 -21.89 11.51 -1.98
CA HIS A 419 -22.82 10.68 -2.74
C HIS A 419 -22.19 9.31 -3.02
N LYS A 420 -23.05 8.29 -3.11
CA LYS A 420 -22.63 6.94 -3.49
C LYS A 420 -23.67 6.27 -4.37
N ALA A 421 -23.20 5.49 -5.33
CA ALA A 421 -23.99 4.55 -6.11
C ALA A 421 -23.38 3.15 -5.94
N ILE A 422 -24.14 2.25 -5.29
CA ILE A 422 -23.70 0.87 -5.04
C ILE A 422 -24.53 -0.02 -5.95
N VAL A 423 -23.87 -0.67 -6.90
CA VAL A 423 -24.51 -1.38 -8.01
C VAL A 423 -23.82 -2.72 -8.27
N ALA A 424 -24.52 -3.64 -8.94
CA ALA A 424 -23.90 -4.89 -9.38
C ALA A 424 -22.79 -4.63 -10.42
N PRO A 425 -21.79 -5.54 -10.57
CA PRO A 425 -20.69 -5.34 -11.51
C PRO A 425 -21.13 -5.03 -12.93
N ASP A 426 -22.12 -5.72 -13.47
CA ASP A 426 -22.66 -5.49 -14.81
C ASP A 426 -23.34 -4.12 -14.97
N ALA A 427 -23.85 -3.51 -13.90
CA ALA A 427 -24.49 -2.19 -13.95
C ALA A 427 -23.49 -1.02 -13.78
N LEU A 428 -22.21 -1.30 -13.57
CA LEU A 428 -21.20 -0.25 -13.28
C LEU A 428 -21.02 0.70 -14.48
N VAL A 429 -20.94 0.19 -15.70
CA VAL A 429 -20.78 0.98 -16.92
C VAL A 429 -22.02 1.84 -17.16
N ASP A 430 -23.22 1.28 -17.04
CA ASP A 430 -24.46 2.02 -17.26
C ASP A 430 -24.65 3.14 -16.22
N THR A 431 -24.28 2.86 -14.97
CA THR A 431 -24.33 3.87 -13.88
C THR A 431 -23.35 5.02 -14.17
N LEU A 432 -22.11 4.72 -14.56
CA LEU A 432 -21.14 5.74 -14.90
C LEU A 432 -21.53 6.51 -16.17
N SER A 433 -22.16 5.85 -17.16
CA SER A 433 -22.72 6.48 -18.36
C SER A 433 -23.83 7.48 -18.02
N GLN A 434 -24.73 7.13 -17.12
CA GLN A 434 -25.78 8.04 -16.62
C GLN A 434 -25.17 9.27 -15.93
N VAL A 435 -24.13 9.08 -15.11
CA VAL A 435 -23.41 10.20 -14.51
C VAL A 435 -22.73 11.07 -15.57
N ALA A 436 -22.10 10.49 -16.59
CA ALA A 436 -21.46 11.23 -17.66
C ALA A 436 -22.47 12.08 -18.46
N GLN A 437 -23.64 11.51 -18.78
CA GLN A 437 -24.74 12.22 -19.45
C GLN A 437 -25.28 13.36 -18.58
N ALA A 438 -25.49 13.11 -17.28
CA ALA A 438 -25.96 14.11 -16.33
C ALA A 438 -24.97 15.27 -16.15
N VAL A 439 -23.67 14.99 -16.13
CA VAL A 439 -22.59 16.00 -16.11
C VAL A 439 -22.59 16.82 -17.39
N ALA A 440 -22.68 16.17 -18.56
CA ALA A 440 -22.75 16.86 -19.84
C ALA A 440 -23.99 17.77 -19.95
N ALA A 441 -25.12 17.34 -19.37
CA ALA A 441 -26.35 18.10 -19.28
C ALA A 441 -26.34 19.16 -18.15
N LYS A 442 -25.23 19.30 -17.41
CA LYS A 442 -25.05 20.22 -16.26
C LYS A 442 -26.16 20.08 -15.20
N GLN A 443 -26.58 18.86 -14.93
CA GLN A 443 -27.53 18.59 -13.85
C GLN A 443 -26.92 18.86 -12.49
N MET A 444 -27.68 19.55 -11.59
CA MET A 444 -27.18 20.05 -10.31
C MET A 444 -27.58 19.19 -9.11
N HIS A 445 -27.77 17.87 -9.30
CA HIS A 445 -28.13 16.95 -8.21
C HIS A 445 -27.26 15.69 -8.22
N GLY A 446 -27.13 15.05 -7.05
CA GLY A 446 -26.39 13.80 -6.86
C GLY A 446 -24.91 13.94 -7.20
N ILE A 447 -24.31 12.87 -7.70
CA ILE A 447 -22.90 12.79 -8.12
C ILE A 447 -22.61 13.85 -9.20
N ALA A 448 -23.48 13.96 -10.21
CA ALA A 448 -23.27 14.90 -11.31
C ALA A 448 -23.26 16.36 -10.80
N GLY A 449 -24.20 16.75 -9.94
CA GLY A 449 -24.26 18.08 -9.37
C GLY A 449 -23.03 18.42 -8.52
N SER A 450 -22.53 17.45 -7.76
CA SER A 450 -21.26 17.62 -7.03
C SER A 450 -20.11 17.93 -7.98
N LEU A 451 -19.95 17.17 -9.07
CA LEU A 451 -18.85 17.33 -10.02
C LEU A 451 -18.94 18.64 -10.80
N VAL A 452 -20.14 19.00 -11.29
CA VAL A 452 -20.40 20.24 -12.04
C VAL A 452 -20.10 21.50 -11.19
N GLY A 453 -20.36 21.43 -9.89
CA GLY A 453 -20.09 22.53 -8.95
C GLY A 453 -18.65 22.61 -8.46
N GLY A 454 -17.72 21.78 -8.98
CA GLY A 454 -16.32 21.75 -8.55
C GLY A 454 -15.41 22.65 -9.36
N GLU A 455 -14.35 23.16 -8.72
CA GLU A 455 -13.24 23.90 -9.39
C GLU A 455 -12.05 22.99 -9.66
N ARG A 456 -11.78 22.03 -8.76
CA ARG A 456 -10.65 21.08 -8.83
C ARG A 456 -11.18 19.65 -8.74
N VAL A 457 -11.73 19.22 -9.88
CA VAL A 457 -12.38 17.90 -9.99
C VAL A 457 -11.33 16.83 -10.33
N ALA A 458 -11.41 15.67 -9.66
CA ALA A 458 -10.64 14.49 -10.01
C ALA A 458 -11.56 13.26 -10.10
N VAL A 459 -11.40 12.49 -11.18
CA VAL A 459 -12.09 11.21 -11.43
C VAL A 459 -11.04 10.11 -11.39
N LEU A 460 -11.13 9.18 -10.43
CA LEU A 460 -10.13 8.16 -10.19
C LEU A 460 -10.71 6.76 -10.36
N LEU A 461 -10.10 5.95 -11.21
CA LEU A 461 -10.42 4.53 -11.37
C LEU A 461 -9.53 3.69 -10.42
N GLY A 462 -10.18 2.92 -9.54
CA GLY A 462 -9.50 1.99 -8.65
C GLY A 462 -9.17 0.65 -9.29
N ASN A 463 -8.58 -0.26 -8.52
CA ASN A 463 -8.17 -1.58 -9.00
C ASN A 463 -9.33 -2.39 -9.56
N PHE A 464 -10.49 -2.39 -8.87
CA PHE A 464 -11.67 -3.11 -9.32
C PHE A 464 -12.18 -2.62 -10.69
N ALA A 465 -12.17 -1.29 -10.93
CA ALA A 465 -12.54 -0.73 -12.23
C ALA A 465 -11.54 -1.07 -13.33
N GLN A 466 -10.24 -1.07 -13.02
CA GLN A 466 -9.17 -1.42 -13.95
C GLN A 466 -9.17 -2.90 -14.33
N GLN A 467 -9.61 -3.76 -13.41
CA GLN A 467 -9.68 -5.22 -13.57
C GLN A 467 -11.04 -5.66 -14.17
N HIS A 468 -12.02 -4.75 -14.29
CA HIS A 468 -13.36 -5.05 -14.75
C HIS A 468 -13.36 -5.53 -16.22
N PRO A 469 -14.27 -6.48 -16.62
CA PRO A 469 -14.38 -6.95 -18.01
C PRO A 469 -14.75 -5.88 -19.05
N GLN A 470 -15.14 -4.69 -18.61
CA GLN A 470 -15.44 -3.52 -19.45
C GLN A 470 -14.58 -2.30 -19.02
N ALA A 471 -13.36 -2.52 -18.57
CA ALA A 471 -12.47 -1.47 -18.04
C ALA A 471 -12.23 -0.33 -19.03
N ALA A 472 -12.09 -0.63 -20.33
CA ALA A 472 -11.90 0.38 -21.36
C ALA A 472 -13.12 1.31 -21.49
N GLN A 473 -14.33 0.82 -21.31
CA GLN A 473 -15.53 1.63 -21.33
C GLN A 473 -15.63 2.52 -20.10
N LEU A 474 -15.26 2.01 -18.91
CA LEU A 474 -15.16 2.80 -17.68
C LEU A 474 -14.12 3.91 -17.83
N GLN A 475 -12.97 3.63 -18.46
CA GLN A 475 -11.94 4.62 -18.77
C GLN A 475 -12.47 5.72 -19.69
N ALA A 476 -13.15 5.35 -20.79
CA ALA A 476 -13.70 6.31 -21.74
C ALA A 476 -14.74 7.22 -21.09
N LEU A 477 -15.62 6.67 -20.24
CA LEU A 477 -16.63 7.44 -19.50
C LEU A 477 -15.99 8.37 -18.45
N ALA A 478 -14.99 7.90 -17.71
CA ALA A 478 -14.26 8.73 -16.76
C ALA A 478 -13.53 9.89 -17.44
N GLN A 479 -12.95 9.64 -18.61
CA GLN A 479 -12.37 10.68 -19.47
C GLN A 479 -13.42 11.72 -19.93
N GLN A 480 -14.61 11.28 -20.33
CA GLN A 480 -15.71 12.18 -20.73
C GLN A 480 -16.13 13.08 -19.55
N ILE A 481 -16.31 12.50 -18.34
CA ILE A 481 -16.66 13.27 -17.15
C ILE A 481 -15.58 14.30 -16.83
N ALA A 482 -14.31 13.91 -16.80
CA ALA A 482 -13.21 14.82 -16.52
C ALA A 482 -13.11 15.94 -17.55
N SER A 483 -13.30 15.63 -18.84
CA SER A 483 -13.31 16.64 -19.91
C SER A 483 -14.48 17.64 -19.77
N ALA A 484 -15.69 17.16 -19.46
CA ALA A 484 -16.87 17.99 -19.28
C ALA A 484 -16.80 18.91 -18.04
N THR A 485 -16.05 18.52 -17.02
CA THR A 485 -15.83 19.29 -15.78
C THR A 485 -14.51 20.06 -15.81
N GLN A 486 -13.72 20.00 -16.86
CA GLN A 486 -12.33 20.52 -16.93
C GLN A 486 -11.44 19.94 -15.80
N GLY A 487 -11.80 18.79 -15.30
CA GLY A 487 -11.13 18.08 -14.21
C GLY A 487 -9.98 17.20 -14.70
N LYS A 488 -9.41 16.46 -13.75
CA LYS A 488 -8.36 15.46 -13.98
C LYS A 488 -8.98 14.06 -13.97
N PHE A 489 -8.39 13.16 -14.76
CA PHE A 489 -8.74 11.74 -14.79
C PHE A 489 -7.50 10.89 -14.60
N GLY A 490 -7.57 9.84 -13.80
CA GLY A 490 -6.44 8.95 -13.60
C GLY A 490 -6.75 7.62 -12.93
N PHE A 491 -5.69 6.85 -12.76
CA PHE A 491 -5.71 5.51 -12.20
C PHE A 491 -5.01 5.46 -10.86
N LEU A 492 -5.67 4.84 -9.89
CA LEU A 492 -5.01 4.36 -8.67
C LEU A 492 -4.29 3.05 -9.05
N GLY A 493 -2.99 3.09 -9.26
CA GLY A 493 -2.22 1.95 -9.75
C GLY A 493 -2.26 0.75 -8.80
N GLU A 494 -2.21 -0.46 -9.33
CA GLU A 494 -2.29 -1.69 -8.52
C GLU A 494 -1.03 -1.96 -7.70
N ALA A 495 0.15 -1.71 -8.28
CA ALA A 495 1.44 -2.09 -7.70
C ALA A 495 2.50 -1.00 -7.87
N ALA A 496 3.61 -1.13 -7.16
CA ALA A 496 4.67 -0.13 -7.05
C ALA A 496 5.21 0.39 -8.38
N ASN A 497 5.20 -0.43 -9.41
CA ASN A 497 5.77 -0.12 -10.71
C ASN A 497 4.76 -0.25 -11.86
N SER A 498 3.47 -0.04 -11.59
CA SER A 498 2.43 -0.09 -12.62
C SER A 498 2.71 0.87 -13.78
N VAL A 499 3.18 2.10 -13.50
CA VAL A 499 3.62 3.06 -14.53
C VAL A 499 4.92 2.61 -15.18
N GLY A 500 5.88 2.14 -14.39
CA GLY A 500 7.18 1.69 -14.88
C GLY A 500 7.10 0.49 -15.82
N GLY A 501 6.13 -0.42 -15.63
CA GLY A 501 5.91 -1.55 -16.53
C GLY A 501 5.57 -1.13 -17.96
N TYR A 502 4.77 -0.09 -18.12
CA TYR A 502 4.50 0.50 -19.44
C TYR A 502 5.73 1.20 -20.02
N LEU A 503 6.45 1.97 -19.21
CA LEU A 503 7.67 2.66 -19.65
C LEU A 503 8.80 1.68 -19.99
N ALA A 504 8.90 0.56 -19.26
CA ALA A 504 9.78 -0.57 -19.59
C ALA A 504 9.34 -1.33 -20.84
N LYS A 505 8.17 -1.01 -21.40
CA LYS A 505 7.56 -1.72 -22.54
C LYS A 505 7.32 -3.22 -22.25
N ALA A 506 7.06 -3.58 -20.98
CA ALA A 506 6.74 -4.94 -20.56
C ALA A 506 5.26 -5.29 -20.83
N VAL A 507 4.74 -4.83 -21.95
CA VAL A 507 3.41 -5.10 -22.49
C VAL A 507 3.55 -5.61 -23.93
N PRO A 508 2.59 -6.38 -24.46
CA PRO A 508 2.70 -6.90 -25.82
C PRO A 508 2.82 -5.80 -26.85
N SER A 509 3.56 -6.07 -27.92
CA SER A 509 3.67 -5.22 -29.09
C SER A 509 3.43 -6.04 -30.36
N GLY A 510 3.13 -5.37 -31.46
CA GLY A 510 2.90 -6.01 -32.75
C GLY A 510 1.82 -7.09 -32.71
N LYS A 511 2.22 -8.35 -32.86
CA LYS A 511 1.34 -9.53 -32.77
C LYS A 511 1.41 -10.26 -31.42
N GLY A 512 2.11 -9.67 -30.45
CA GLY A 512 2.26 -10.25 -29.12
C GLY A 512 0.93 -10.42 -28.39
N LEU A 513 0.85 -11.46 -27.58
CA LEU A 513 -0.31 -11.77 -26.76
C LEU A 513 -0.18 -11.13 -25.37
N ASN A 514 -1.27 -10.59 -24.88
CA ASN A 514 -1.39 -10.14 -23.49
C ASN A 514 -1.53 -11.33 -22.51
N ALA A 515 -1.46 -11.06 -21.21
CA ALA A 515 -1.50 -12.08 -20.18
C ALA A 515 -2.71 -13.02 -20.32
N SER A 516 -3.91 -12.47 -20.49
CA SER A 516 -5.12 -13.26 -20.65
C SER A 516 -5.09 -14.15 -21.92
N ALA A 517 -4.64 -13.60 -23.04
CA ALA A 517 -4.55 -14.32 -24.30
C ALA A 517 -3.50 -15.44 -24.26
N MET A 518 -2.35 -15.20 -23.61
CA MET A 518 -1.33 -16.25 -23.40
C MET A 518 -1.86 -17.42 -22.56
N LEU A 519 -2.71 -17.15 -21.59
CA LEU A 519 -3.28 -18.17 -20.71
C LEU A 519 -4.51 -18.85 -21.32
N THR A 520 -5.27 -18.15 -22.18
CA THR A 520 -6.42 -18.71 -22.90
C THR A 520 -5.98 -19.64 -24.05
N ALA A 521 -4.94 -19.25 -24.76
CA ALA A 521 -4.28 -20.05 -25.76
C ALA A 521 -2.87 -20.39 -25.26
N PRO A 522 -2.69 -21.47 -24.50
CA PRO A 522 -1.44 -21.77 -23.80
C PRO A 522 -0.21 -21.79 -24.72
N ARG A 523 0.88 -21.20 -24.21
CA ARG A 523 2.20 -21.26 -24.87
C ARG A 523 2.91 -22.54 -24.48
N LYS A 524 3.86 -22.95 -25.28
CA LYS A 524 4.70 -24.12 -24.99
C LYS A 524 5.79 -23.84 -23.95
N ALA A 525 6.20 -22.59 -23.82
CA ALA A 525 7.11 -22.20 -22.77
C ALA A 525 6.70 -20.91 -22.08
N TYR A 526 7.01 -20.80 -20.78
CA TYR A 526 6.78 -19.59 -20.00
C TYR A 526 8.00 -19.20 -19.18
N VAL A 527 8.20 -17.87 -19.06
CA VAL A 527 9.14 -17.26 -18.12
C VAL A 527 8.30 -16.43 -17.14
N LEU A 528 8.32 -16.80 -15.86
CA LEU A 528 7.58 -16.13 -14.80
C LEU A 528 8.53 -15.33 -13.91
N LEU A 529 8.25 -14.04 -13.71
CA LEU A 529 9.05 -13.13 -12.89
C LEU A 529 8.23 -12.62 -11.71
N ASN A 530 8.53 -13.05 -10.50
CA ASN A 530 7.80 -12.71 -9.27
C ASN A 530 6.30 -13.07 -9.30
N VAL A 531 5.87 -14.07 -10.04
CA VAL A 531 4.47 -14.43 -10.24
C VAL A 531 4.12 -15.70 -9.46
N GLU A 532 3.06 -15.65 -8.68
CA GLU A 532 2.33 -16.80 -8.13
C GLU A 532 0.98 -16.91 -8.89
N PRO A 533 0.91 -17.62 -10.00
CA PRO A 533 -0.21 -17.55 -10.97
C PRO A 533 -1.58 -17.84 -10.36
N GLU A 534 -1.60 -18.76 -9.40
CA GLU A 534 -2.81 -19.14 -8.66
C GLU A 534 -3.37 -18.03 -7.76
N LEU A 535 -2.58 -16.97 -7.51
CA LEU A 535 -2.93 -15.84 -6.62
C LEU A 535 -2.89 -14.49 -7.35
N ASP A 536 -2.10 -14.38 -8.41
CA ASP A 536 -1.84 -13.10 -9.09
C ASP A 536 -2.61 -12.93 -10.40
N CYS A 537 -3.14 -14.01 -11.00
CA CYS A 537 -3.86 -13.92 -12.26
C CYS A 537 -5.36 -13.69 -12.09
N ALA A 538 -5.98 -13.00 -13.06
CA ALA A 538 -7.42 -12.77 -13.12
C ALA A 538 -8.26 -14.07 -13.14
N ASN A 539 -7.70 -15.13 -13.71
CA ASN A 539 -8.31 -16.46 -13.73
C ASN A 539 -7.28 -17.52 -13.32
N PRO A 540 -7.24 -17.88 -12.02
CA PRO A 540 -6.28 -18.85 -11.49
C PRO A 540 -6.35 -20.24 -12.14
N GLN A 541 -7.55 -20.75 -12.40
CA GLN A 541 -7.73 -22.07 -13.04
C GLN A 541 -7.10 -22.12 -14.43
N GLN A 542 -7.38 -21.09 -15.22
CA GLN A 542 -6.86 -20.97 -16.57
C GLN A 542 -5.32 -20.85 -16.56
N ALA A 543 -4.79 -20.06 -15.62
CA ALA A 543 -3.35 -19.92 -15.45
C ALA A 543 -2.68 -21.25 -15.10
N MET A 544 -3.22 -21.99 -14.13
CA MET A 544 -2.67 -23.30 -13.74
C MET A 544 -2.76 -24.32 -14.88
N THR A 545 -3.90 -24.36 -15.60
CA THR A 545 -4.07 -25.26 -16.76
C THR A 545 -3.05 -24.95 -17.86
N ALA A 546 -2.85 -23.66 -18.17
CA ALA A 546 -1.88 -23.24 -19.18
C ALA A 546 -0.43 -23.64 -18.82
N LEU A 547 -0.04 -23.40 -17.57
CA LEU A 547 1.32 -23.71 -17.11
C LEU A 547 1.59 -25.21 -17.00
N GLN A 548 0.60 -25.99 -16.56
CA GLN A 548 0.72 -27.46 -16.50
C GLN A 548 0.77 -28.13 -17.87
N SER A 549 0.27 -27.46 -18.92
CA SER A 549 0.31 -27.95 -20.30
C SER A 549 1.57 -27.52 -21.07
N ALA A 550 2.40 -26.67 -20.48
CA ALA A 550 3.61 -26.18 -21.12
C ALA A 550 4.75 -27.23 -21.08
N ASP A 551 5.58 -27.19 -22.10
CA ASP A 551 6.75 -28.08 -22.23
C ASP A 551 7.96 -27.58 -21.40
N THR A 552 7.98 -26.25 -21.10
CA THR A 552 9.07 -25.62 -20.32
C THR A 552 8.54 -24.43 -19.53
N VAL A 553 8.68 -24.46 -18.21
CA VAL A 553 8.32 -23.33 -17.33
C VAL A 553 9.49 -22.93 -16.45
N VAL A 554 10.02 -21.73 -16.67
CA VAL A 554 11.10 -21.12 -15.90
C VAL A 554 10.51 -20.11 -14.93
N VAL A 555 10.71 -20.30 -13.63
CA VAL A 555 10.16 -19.42 -12.58
C VAL A 555 11.29 -18.73 -11.82
N MET A 556 11.32 -17.41 -11.90
CA MET A 556 12.18 -16.54 -11.10
C MET A 556 11.39 -16.03 -9.91
N THR A 557 11.67 -16.53 -8.72
CA THR A 557 10.90 -16.26 -7.50
C THR A 557 11.78 -16.23 -6.26
N ALA A 558 11.34 -15.49 -5.24
CA ALA A 558 11.98 -15.49 -3.93
C ALA A 558 11.52 -16.65 -3.02
N TYR A 559 10.46 -17.39 -3.41
CA TYR A 559 9.82 -18.38 -2.55
C TYR A 559 9.54 -19.69 -3.24
N LYS A 560 9.61 -20.79 -2.47
CA LYS A 560 9.05 -22.10 -2.86
C LYS A 560 7.54 -22.04 -2.66
N HIS A 561 6.77 -22.15 -3.72
CA HIS A 561 5.31 -22.12 -3.69
C HIS A 561 4.75 -23.21 -4.62
N LYS A 562 3.49 -23.09 -5.09
CA LYS A 562 2.91 -24.03 -6.05
C LYS A 562 3.68 -24.17 -7.36
N ALA A 563 4.69 -23.36 -7.62
CA ALA A 563 5.59 -23.55 -8.77
C ALA A 563 6.20 -24.94 -8.81
N LEU A 564 6.39 -25.61 -7.66
CA LEU A 564 6.84 -27.01 -7.60
C LEU A 564 5.93 -27.99 -8.37
N GLU A 565 4.67 -27.64 -8.62
CA GLU A 565 3.69 -28.48 -9.32
C GLU A 565 3.83 -28.36 -10.84
N TYR A 566 4.15 -27.16 -11.37
CA TYR A 566 4.10 -26.87 -12.81
C TYR A 566 5.43 -26.41 -13.42
N ALA A 567 6.41 -26.01 -12.62
CA ALA A 567 7.67 -25.50 -13.14
C ALA A 567 8.69 -26.63 -13.41
N ASP A 568 9.64 -26.34 -14.33
CA ASP A 568 10.80 -27.18 -14.65
C ASP A 568 12.08 -26.61 -14.05
N VAL A 569 12.14 -25.28 -13.88
CA VAL A 569 13.28 -24.57 -13.31
C VAL A 569 12.81 -23.52 -12.31
N LEU A 570 13.40 -23.51 -11.12
CA LEU A 570 13.24 -22.48 -10.12
C LEU A 570 14.55 -21.73 -9.93
N LEU A 571 14.54 -20.43 -10.16
CA LEU A 571 15.69 -19.54 -10.01
C LEU A 571 15.46 -18.60 -8.84
N PRO A 572 16.26 -18.69 -7.75
CA PRO A 572 16.09 -17.87 -6.56
C PRO A 572 16.46 -16.41 -6.84
N ILE A 573 15.47 -15.52 -6.76
CA ILE A 573 15.71 -14.10 -6.95
C ILE A 573 15.57 -13.32 -5.64
N ALA A 574 16.28 -12.20 -5.58
CA ALA A 574 16.34 -11.32 -4.45
C ALA A 574 15.11 -10.38 -4.42
N PRO A 575 14.34 -10.29 -3.32
CA PRO A 575 13.28 -9.30 -3.15
C PRO A 575 13.86 -7.89 -3.04
N PHE A 576 13.00 -6.86 -3.09
CA PHE A 576 13.40 -5.44 -3.19
C PHE A 576 14.38 -4.97 -2.10
N THR A 577 14.35 -5.56 -0.91
CA THR A 577 15.30 -5.25 0.17
C THR A 577 16.70 -5.82 -0.04
N GLU A 578 16.85 -6.78 -0.94
CA GLU A 578 18.08 -7.53 -1.23
C GLU A 578 18.68 -7.18 -2.61
N THR A 579 18.03 -6.30 -3.38
CA THR A 579 18.46 -5.86 -4.71
C THR A 579 18.43 -4.33 -4.83
N SER A 580 19.16 -3.79 -5.81
CA SER A 580 18.96 -2.43 -6.31
C SER A 580 17.94 -2.43 -7.43
N GLY A 581 17.19 -1.35 -7.55
CA GLY A 581 16.19 -1.19 -8.61
C GLY A 581 15.51 0.16 -8.58
N THR A 582 14.54 0.33 -9.48
CA THR A 582 13.77 1.56 -9.63
C THR A 582 12.28 1.21 -9.72
N PHE A 583 11.45 1.95 -8.98
CA PHE A 583 10.01 2.01 -9.18
C PHE A 583 9.63 3.36 -9.76
N ILE A 584 8.63 3.37 -10.62
CA ILE A 584 7.98 4.60 -11.10
C ILE A 584 6.56 4.55 -10.58
N ASN A 585 6.29 5.40 -9.57
CA ASN A 585 5.02 5.39 -8.86
C ASN A 585 3.86 5.89 -9.73
N THR A 586 2.65 5.85 -9.19
CA THR A 586 1.43 6.18 -9.94
C THR A 586 1.36 7.62 -10.44
N GLU A 587 2.13 8.58 -9.86
CA GLU A 587 2.26 9.95 -10.39
C GLU A 587 3.37 10.11 -11.43
N GLY A 588 4.10 9.03 -11.77
CA GLY A 588 5.21 9.04 -12.72
C GLY A 588 6.57 9.43 -12.11
N ARG A 589 6.70 9.47 -10.80
CA ARG A 589 7.97 9.81 -10.12
C ARG A 589 8.92 8.63 -10.14
N VAL A 590 10.09 8.82 -10.72
CA VAL A 590 11.17 7.82 -10.75
C VAL A 590 11.86 7.77 -9.39
N GLN A 591 11.82 6.62 -8.74
CA GLN A 591 12.35 6.40 -7.40
C GLN A 591 13.29 5.19 -7.37
N SER A 592 14.60 5.44 -7.29
CA SER A 592 15.60 4.38 -7.21
C SER A 592 15.98 4.05 -5.77
N PHE A 593 16.30 2.80 -5.52
CA PHE A 593 16.73 2.30 -4.22
C PHE A 593 17.88 1.30 -4.36
N LYS A 594 18.57 1.04 -3.25
CA LYS A 594 19.65 0.04 -3.16
C LYS A 594 19.28 -1.05 -2.17
N GLY A 595 19.81 -2.24 -2.37
CA GLY A 595 19.67 -3.33 -1.43
C GLY A 595 20.10 -2.93 -0.02
N THR A 596 19.31 -3.27 0.96
CA THR A 596 19.54 -2.94 2.38
C THR A 596 20.27 -4.07 3.10
N VAL A 597 20.12 -5.29 2.61
CA VAL A 597 20.78 -6.52 3.06
C VAL A 597 21.32 -7.30 1.85
N LYS A 598 22.21 -8.24 2.09
CA LYS A 598 22.66 -9.17 1.04
C LYS A 598 21.57 -10.19 0.74
N PRO A 599 21.49 -10.69 -0.49
CA PRO A 599 20.60 -11.80 -0.84
C PRO A 599 20.77 -13.01 0.08
N LEU A 600 19.69 -13.72 0.33
CA LEU A 600 19.67 -14.90 1.20
C LEU A 600 20.15 -16.14 0.42
N GLY A 601 21.09 -16.88 0.99
CA GLY A 601 21.66 -18.08 0.35
C GLY A 601 22.32 -17.74 -0.99
N GLU A 602 21.98 -18.48 -2.02
CA GLU A 602 22.46 -18.29 -3.39
C GLU A 602 21.54 -17.39 -4.24
N ALA A 603 20.51 -16.76 -3.64
CA ALA A 603 19.62 -15.85 -4.36
C ALA A 603 20.38 -14.71 -5.02
N ARG A 604 19.94 -14.27 -6.19
CA ARG A 604 20.58 -13.20 -6.97
C ARG A 604 19.55 -12.15 -7.38
N PRO A 605 19.95 -10.86 -7.52
CA PRO A 605 19.11 -9.86 -8.16
C PRO A 605 18.57 -10.36 -9.50
N ALA A 606 17.25 -10.26 -9.73
CA ALA A 606 16.64 -10.83 -10.94
C ALA A 606 17.20 -10.19 -12.22
N TRP A 607 17.56 -8.89 -12.19
CA TRP A 607 18.19 -8.24 -13.33
C TRP A 607 19.54 -8.90 -13.72
N LYS A 608 20.31 -9.42 -12.74
CA LYS A 608 21.54 -10.17 -13.02
C LYS A 608 21.24 -11.56 -13.61
N VAL A 609 20.19 -12.21 -13.13
CA VAL A 609 19.74 -13.51 -13.65
C VAL A 609 19.30 -13.35 -15.11
N LEU A 610 18.46 -12.35 -15.40
CA LEU A 610 18.03 -12.04 -16.78
C LEU A 610 19.18 -11.67 -17.70
N ARG A 611 20.14 -10.89 -17.20
CA ARG A 611 21.37 -10.56 -17.94
C ARG A 611 22.11 -11.81 -18.40
N VAL A 612 22.38 -12.74 -17.48
CA VAL A 612 23.11 -13.97 -17.81
C VAL A 612 22.29 -14.86 -18.74
N LEU A 613 20.98 -14.97 -18.51
CA LEU A 613 20.09 -15.73 -19.39
C LEU A 613 20.06 -15.14 -20.80
N GLY A 614 20.08 -13.82 -20.96
CA GLY A 614 20.19 -13.14 -22.25
C GLY A 614 21.48 -13.47 -22.99
N ASN A 615 22.62 -13.49 -22.28
CA ASN A 615 23.91 -13.88 -22.85
C ASN A 615 23.92 -15.35 -23.27
N LEU A 616 23.38 -16.26 -22.44
CA LEU A 616 23.27 -17.68 -22.80
C LEU A 616 22.36 -17.92 -24.00
N LEU A 617 21.32 -17.13 -24.18
CA LEU A 617 20.44 -17.17 -25.36
C LEU A 617 21.00 -16.42 -26.56
N GLN A 618 22.20 -15.84 -26.44
CA GLN A 618 22.90 -15.07 -27.49
C GLN A 618 22.11 -13.82 -27.95
N VAL A 619 21.33 -13.22 -27.05
CA VAL A 619 20.64 -11.96 -27.30
C VAL A 619 21.63 -10.81 -27.13
N ALA A 620 21.74 -9.96 -28.13
CA ALA A 620 22.67 -8.82 -28.11
C ALA A 620 22.27 -7.78 -27.05
N GLY A 621 23.27 -7.08 -26.47
CA GLY A 621 23.06 -5.95 -25.58
C GLY A 621 22.67 -6.32 -24.14
N PHE A 622 23.14 -7.44 -23.62
CA PHE A 622 22.96 -7.87 -22.23
C PHE A 622 24.23 -7.71 -21.37
N ASP A 623 25.19 -6.89 -21.79
CA ASP A 623 26.44 -6.66 -21.08
C ASP A 623 26.32 -5.49 -20.07
N PHE A 624 25.55 -5.71 -19.02
CA PHE A 624 25.35 -4.71 -17.96
C PHE A 624 26.13 -5.06 -16.70
N ASP A 625 26.83 -4.11 -16.12
CA ASP A 625 27.53 -4.27 -14.85
C ASP A 625 26.69 -3.82 -13.64
N THR A 626 25.79 -2.87 -13.84
CA THR A 626 24.98 -2.27 -12.77
C THR A 626 23.50 -2.15 -13.15
N SER A 627 22.62 -2.10 -12.16
CA SER A 627 21.19 -1.82 -12.38
C SER A 627 20.98 -0.40 -12.91
N GLU A 628 21.84 0.54 -12.52
CA GLU A 628 21.80 1.91 -13.02
C GLU A 628 22.00 1.95 -14.55
N ALA A 629 22.93 1.17 -15.09
CA ALA A 629 23.13 1.07 -16.54
C ALA A 629 21.89 0.48 -17.26
N VAL A 630 21.22 -0.50 -16.66
CA VAL A 630 19.96 -1.03 -17.19
C VAL A 630 18.86 0.04 -17.16
N ARG A 631 18.73 0.77 -16.07
CA ARG A 631 17.75 1.88 -15.95
C ARG A 631 18.02 2.98 -16.98
N GLU A 632 19.28 3.38 -17.14
CA GLU A 632 19.68 4.39 -18.12
C GLU A 632 19.32 3.97 -19.53
N GLU A 633 19.52 2.70 -19.91
CA GLU A 633 19.10 2.20 -21.21
C GLU A 633 17.56 2.14 -21.31
N ALA A 634 16.87 1.67 -20.27
CA ALA A 634 15.41 1.56 -20.25
C ALA A 634 14.71 2.92 -20.45
N LEU A 635 15.30 4.00 -19.91
CA LEU A 635 14.77 5.35 -19.96
C LEU A 635 15.50 6.23 -21.01
N ASN A 636 16.40 5.67 -21.83
CA ASN A 636 17.12 6.43 -22.83
C ASN A 636 16.16 7.03 -23.87
N GLY A 637 16.20 8.37 -23.99
CA GLY A 637 15.30 9.10 -24.87
C GLY A 637 13.84 9.16 -24.42
N VAL A 638 13.51 8.69 -23.20
CA VAL A 638 12.16 8.76 -22.64
C VAL A 638 12.03 9.98 -21.74
N ASP A 639 11.22 10.94 -22.14
CA ASP A 639 10.68 11.93 -21.20
C ASP A 639 9.49 11.31 -20.47
N VAL A 640 9.71 10.95 -19.20
CA VAL A 640 8.67 10.27 -18.38
C VAL A 640 7.43 11.15 -18.29
N ALA A 641 7.57 12.45 -18.00
CA ALA A 641 6.44 13.35 -17.83
C ALA A 641 5.62 13.50 -19.14
N ALA A 642 6.29 13.64 -20.28
CA ALA A 642 5.65 13.71 -21.59
C ALA A 642 4.99 12.38 -22.01
N SER A 643 5.46 11.26 -21.48
CA SER A 643 4.91 9.93 -21.77
C SER A 643 3.63 9.63 -21.00
N LEU A 644 3.33 10.37 -19.92
CA LEU A 644 2.16 10.17 -19.08
C LEU A 644 0.91 10.72 -19.77
N ASN A 645 0.02 9.84 -20.22
CA ASN A 645 -1.23 10.25 -20.86
C ASN A 645 -2.31 9.18 -20.70
N ASN A 646 -3.43 9.56 -20.09
CA ASN A 646 -4.58 8.69 -19.85
C ASN A 646 -5.58 8.67 -21.00
N ALA A 647 -5.37 9.46 -22.06
CA ALA A 647 -6.33 9.58 -23.13
C ALA A 647 -6.48 8.28 -23.92
N ILE A 648 -7.71 7.91 -24.19
CA ILE A 648 -8.10 6.77 -25.00
C ILE A 648 -9.07 7.21 -26.10
N THR A 649 -8.99 6.59 -27.26
CA THR A 649 -9.87 6.89 -28.39
C THR A 649 -10.42 5.62 -29.01
N GLY A 650 -11.57 5.72 -29.70
CA GLY A 650 -12.15 4.59 -30.43
C GLY A 650 -12.72 3.48 -29.52
N ILE A 651 -13.11 3.80 -28.31
CA ILE A 651 -13.90 2.91 -27.45
C ILE A 651 -15.37 3.26 -27.55
N GLU A 652 -16.16 2.30 -27.99
CA GLU A 652 -17.62 2.39 -28.03
C GLU A 652 -18.17 1.95 -26.67
N VAL A 653 -18.99 2.82 -26.06
CA VAL A 653 -19.69 2.50 -24.81
C VAL A 653 -20.99 1.80 -25.16
N LYS A 654 -21.15 0.57 -24.71
CA LYS A 654 -22.34 -0.25 -24.91
C LYS A 654 -23.01 -0.52 -23.57
N SER A 655 -24.34 -0.43 -23.55
CA SER A 655 -25.10 -0.85 -22.38
C SER A 655 -24.82 -2.30 -22.05
N SER A 656 -24.68 -2.55 -20.76
CA SER A 656 -24.45 -3.89 -20.25
C SER A 656 -25.70 -4.75 -20.44
N VAL A 657 -25.50 -5.98 -20.90
CA VAL A 657 -26.56 -6.98 -20.85
C VAL A 657 -26.39 -7.74 -19.55
N SER A 658 -27.36 -7.66 -18.66
CA SER A 658 -27.32 -8.44 -17.43
C SER A 658 -27.21 -9.93 -17.76
N ALA A 659 -26.18 -10.58 -17.27
CA ALA A 659 -25.95 -12.00 -17.51
C ALA A 659 -26.97 -12.89 -16.77
N GLY A 660 -27.79 -12.31 -15.88
CA GLY A 660 -28.66 -13.05 -14.98
C GLY A 660 -27.86 -13.86 -13.95
N GLY A 661 -28.52 -14.28 -12.87
CA GLY A 661 -27.87 -15.06 -11.81
C GLY A 661 -26.99 -14.23 -10.86
N LEU A 662 -26.33 -14.93 -9.94
CA LEU A 662 -25.51 -14.32 -8.90
C LEU A 662 -24.15 -13.93 -9.47
N GLN A 663 -23.76 -12.65 -9.31
CA GLN A 663 -22.51 -12.13 -9.83
C GLN A 663 -21.43 -12.11 -8.75
N ARG A 664 -20.21 -12.50 -9.11
CA ARG A 664 -19.05 -12.43 -8.21
C ARG A 664 -18.49 -11.02 -8.17
N VAL A 665 -18.34 -10.46 -6.98
CA VAL A 665 -17.49 -9.31 -6.67
C VAL A 665 -16.25 -9.83 -5.97
N SER A 666 -15.07 -9.60 -6.56
CA SER A 666 -13.81 -10.02 -5.99
C SER A 666 -12.98 -8.81 -5.58
N ASP A 667 -12.54 -8.82 -4.35
CA ASP A 667 -11.45 -7.97 -3.86
C ASP A 667 -10.23 -8.82 -3.56
N VAL A 668 -9.05 -8.24 -3.68
CA VAL A 668 -7.82 -8.87 -3.19
C VAL A 668 -7.59 -8.33 -1.78
N PRO A 669 -7.61 -9.19 -0.74
CA PRO A 669 -7.40 -8.73 0.64
C PRO A 669 -6.09 -7.97 0.78
N ILE A 670 -6.08 -6.93 1.61
CA ILE A 670 -4.92 -6.03 1.77
C ILE A 670 -3.61 -6.78 2.07
N TYR A 671 -3.69 -7.91 2.78
CA TYR A 671 -2.54 -8.74 3.14
C TYR A 671 -2.36 -9.97 2.24
N ALA A 672 -2.99 -9.96 1.06
CA ALA A 672 -2.82 -10.97 0.00
C ALA A 672 -2.30 -10.39 -1.32
N THR A 673 -1.89 -9.12 -1.34
CA THR A 673 -1.57 -8.36 -2.57
C THR A 673 -0.32 -8.87 -3.30
N ASP A 674 0.71 -9.28 -2.58
CA ASP A 674 1.98 -9.76 -3.15
C ASP A 674 2.62 -10.88 -2.31
N ALA A 675 3.63 -11.52 -2.86
CA ALA A 675 4.27 -12.69 -2.27
C ALA A 675 4.93 -12.44 -0.90
N ILE A 676 5.45 -11.23 -0.64
CA ILE A 676 6.10 -10.88 0.63
C ILE A 676 5.03 -10.66 1.70
N VAL A 677 4.00 -9.90 1.36
CA VAL A 677 2.89 -9.57 2.27
C VAL A 677 2.12 -10.83 2.69
N ARG A 678 1.86 -11.76 1.76
CA ARG A 678 1.21 -13.05 2.03
C ARG A 678 1.95 -13.89 3.07
N ARG A 679 3.24 -13.69 3.24
CA ARG A 679 4.11 -14.46 4.16
C ARG A 679 4.44 -13.72 5.44
N SER A 680 3.93 -12.53 5.63
CA SER A 680 4.15 -11.76 6.86
C SER A 680 3.27 -12.26 7.99
N VAL A 681 3.80 -13.12 8.85
CA VAL A 681 3.08 -13.72 9.97
C VAL A 681 2.29 -12.69 10.81
N PRO A 682 2.84 -11.52 11.20
CA PRO A 682 2.08 -10.54 11.96
C PRO A 682 0.89 -9.95 11.16
N LEU A 683 1.03 -9.75 9.85
CA LEU A 683 -0.08 -9.28 9.02
C LEU A 683 -1.16 -10.37 8.86
N GLN A 684 -0.74 -11.63 8.69
CA GLN A 684 -1.65 -12.77 8.58
C GLN A 684 -2.40 -13.08 9.89
N ALA A 685 -1.98 -12.54 11.01
CA ALA A 685 -2.67 -12.67 12.30
C ALA A 685 -3.74 -11.58 12.54
N THR A 686 -3.92 -10.65 11.62
CA THR A 686 -4.93 -9.57 11.72
C THR A 686 -6.30 -10.04 11.25
N SER A 687 -7.35 -9.29 11.61
CA SER A 687 -8.72 -9.53 11.13
C SER A 687 -8.84 -9.40 9.61
N ASP A 688 -8.03 -8.54 8.98
CA ASP A 688 -8.01 -8.32 7.52
C ASP A 688 -7.43 -9.50 6.72
N ALA A 689 -6.74 -10.43 7.37
CA ALA A 689 -6.23 -11.67 6.79
C ALA A 689 -7.07 -12.90 7.18
N SER A 690 -8.26 -12.69 7.72
CA SER A 690 -9.16 -13.80 8.06
C SER A 690 -9.54 -14.61 6.82
N MET A 691 -9.91 -15.88 7.04
CA MET A 691 -10.34 -16.78 5.97
C MET A 691 -11.47 -16.17 5.14
N PRO A 692 -11.40 -16.23 3.80
CA PRO A 692 -12.46 -15.74 2.93
C PRO A 692 -13.81 -16.34 3.26
N GLN A 693 -14.84 -15.51 3.18
CA GLN A 693 -16.22 -15.87 3.34
C GLN A 693 -17.01 -15.49 2.09
N VAL A 694 -18.16 -16.12 1.90
CA VAL A 694 -19.14 -15.71 0.89
C VAL A 694 -20.07 -14.70 1.53
N SER A 695 -19.88 -13.41 1.22
CA SER A 695 -20.78 -12.36 1.70
C SER A 695 -21.87 -12.10 0.66
N MET A 696 -23.15 -12.14 1.07
CA MET A 696 -24.31 -11.94 0.21
C MET A 696 -25.41 -11.21 0.98
N HIS A 697 -26.33 -10.58 0.24
CA HIS A 697 -27.51 -9.99 0.85
C HIS A 697 -28.31 -11.05 1.62
N SER A 698 -28.88 -10.70 2.78
CA SER A 698 -29.61 -11.64 3.66
C SER A 698 -30.75 -12.39 2.95
N GLU A 699 -31.45 -11.71 2.03
CA GLU A 699 -32.51 -12.37 1.21
C GLU A 699 -31.94 -13.49 0.33
N GLU A 700 -30.77 -13.32 -0.25
CA GLU A 700 -30.12 -14.35 -1.08
C GLU A 700 -29.76 -15.59 -0.25
N LEU A 701 -29.25 -15.38 0.97
CA LEU A 701 -28.97 -16.48 1.90
C LEU A 701 -30.26 -17.22 2.30
N ASN A 702 -31.34 -16.48 2.56
CA ASN A 702 -32.63 -17.07 2.88
C ASN A 702 -33.21 -17.89 1.72
N ASN A 703 -33.05 -17.43 0.46
CA ASN A 703 -33.51 -18.12 -0.74
C ASN A 703 -32.85 -19.51 -0.90
N ILE A 704 -31.61 -19.68 -0.48
CA ILE A 704 -30.91 -20.98 -0.51
C ILE A 704 -31.00 -21.74 0.83
N GLY A 705 -31.73 -21.21 1.81
CA GLY A 705 -31.99 -21.87 3.10
C GLY A 705 -30.78 -21.98 4.02
N VAL A 706 -29.87 -20.99 4.01
CA VAL A 706 -28.69 -20.96 4.85
C VAL A 706 -28.64 -19.71 5.73
N GLN A 707 -27.93 -19.79 6.84
CA GLN A 707 -27.72 -18.70 7.78
C GLN A 707 -26.23 -18.36 7.89
N THR A 708 -25.94 -17.13 8.30
CA THR A 708 -24.54 -16.68 8.58
C THR A 708 -23.79 -17.70 9.41
N GLY A 709 -22.58 -18.04 8.99
CA GLY A 709 -21.69 -19.02 9.62
C GLY A 709 -21.84 -20.44 9.08
N MET A 710 -22.89 -20.75 8.31
CA MET A 710 -23.03 -22.05 7.64
C MET A 710 -22.11 -22.12 6.41
N ASN A 711 -21.70 -23.34 6.07
CA ASN A 711 -20.92 -23.58 4.86
C ASN A 711 -21.82 -23.60 3.62
N VAL A 712 -21.33 -22.98 2.56
CA VAL A 712 -21.91 -23.00 1.23
C VAL A 712 -20.88 -23.47 0.22
N LYS A 713 -21.34 -24.17 -0.80
CA LYS A 713 -20.52 -24.53 -1.94
C LYS A 713 -20.71 -23.49 -3.04
N VAL A 714 -19.60 -22.88 -3.44
CA VAL A 714 -19.54 -21.95 -4.56
C VAL A 714 -18.98 -22.64 -5.77
N ILE A 715 -19.66 -22.50 -6.90
CA ILE A 715 -19.26 -23.07 -8.18
C ILE A 715 -19.04 -21.95 -9.19
N GLN A 716 -17.93 -21.96 -9.87
CA GLN A 716 -17.63 -21.04 -10.97
C GLN A 716 -16.84 -21.76 -12.07
N GLY A 717 -17.44 -21.86 -13.25
CA GLY A 717 -16.86 -22.67 -14.33
C GLY A 717 -16.70 -24.14 -13.91
N ALA A 718 -15.49 -24.67 -14.05
CA ALA A 718 -15.16 -26.04 -13.65
C ALA A 718 -14.76 -26.16 -12.16
N GLY A 719 -14.59 -25.03 -11.44
CA GLY A 719 -14.11 -25.04 -10.07
C GLY A 719 -15.17 -24.86 -9.02
N SER A 720 -14.91 -25.39 -7.85
CA SER A 720 -15.76 -25.19 -6.68
C SER A 720 -14.95 -25.10 -5.40
N VAL A 721 -15.48 -24.38 -4.43
CA VAL A 721 -14.94 -24.26 -3.08
C VAL A 721 -16.06 -24.28 -2.05
N VAL A 722 -15.75 -24.74 -0.85
CA VAL A 722 -16.67 -24.66 0.29
C VAL A 722 -16.15 -23.61 1.25
N LEU A 723 -17.00 -22.60 1.54
CA LEU A 723 -16.66 -21.46 2.40
C LEU A 723 -17.82 -21.18 3.37
N ALA A 724 -17.51 -20.58 4.51
CA ALA A 724 -18.55 -20.05 5.38
C ALA A 724 -19.25 -18.85 4.71
N CYS A 725 -20.57 -18.73 4.89
CA CYS A 725 -21.33 -17.59 4.38
C CYS A 725 -21.57 -16.53 5.48
N ARG A 726 -21.77 -15.28 5.03
CA ARG A 726 -22.11 -14.14 5.87
C ARG A 726 -23.16 -13.26 5.21
N ALA A 727 -24.17 -12.86 5.99
CA ALA A 727 -25.11 -11.83 5.54
C ALA A 727 -24.45 -10.47 5.52
N ASP A 728 -24.62 -9.74 4.42
CA ASP A 728 -24.14 -8.36 4.25
C ASP A 728 -25.13 -7.57 3.38
N ASP A 729 -26.05 -6.87 4.03
CA ASP A 729 -27.10 -6.09 3.37
C ASP A 729 -26.59 -4.77 2.73
N LYS A 730 -25.29 -4.51 2.83
CA LYS A 730 -24.60 -3.44 2.11
C LYS A 730 -24.21 -3.82 0.68
N LEU A 731 -24.33 -5.10 0.35
CA LEU A 731 -24.14 -5.58 -1.03
C LEU A 731 -25.46 -5.46 -1.82
N PRO A 732 -25.40 -5.16 -3.11
CA PRO A 732 -26.58 -5.25 -3.99
C PRO A 732 -27.12 -6.68 -4.02
N LYS A 733 -28.43 -6.82 -4.25
CA LYS A 733 -29.04 -8.13 -4.56
C LYS A 733 -28.46 -8.68 -5.86
N GLY A 734 -28.38 -10.00 -5.98
CA GLY A 734 -27.77 -10.65 -7.13
C GLY A 734 -26.24 -10.61 -7.14
N VAL A 735 -25.61 -10.27 -5.99
CA VAL A 735 -24.16 -10.19 -5.85
C VAL A 735 -23.67 -11.05 -4.70
N ALA A 736 -22.55 -11.75 -4.91
CA ALA A 736 -21.78 -12.38 -3.86
C ALA A 736 -20.32 -11.87 -3.86
N ARG A 737 -19.87 -11.33 -2.74
CA ARG A 737 -18.49 -10.92 -2.54
C ARG A 737 -17.66 -12.10 -2.04
N ILE A 738 -16.63 -12.46 -2.80
CA ILE A 738 -15.72 -13.56 -2.50
C ILE A 738 -14.31 -13.13 -2.88
N ALA A 739 -13.40 -13.06 -1.91
CA ALA A 739 -12.03 -12.62 -2.13
C ALA A 739 -11.32 -13.40 -3.24
N ALA A 740 -10.49 -12.70 -4.01
CA ALA A 740 -9.51 -13.28 -4.93
C ALA A 740 -8.09 -13.24 -4.32
N GLY A 741 -7.12 -13.85 -4.98
CA GLY A 741 -5.72 -13.82 -4.53
C GLY A 741 -5.48 -14.55 -3.20
N HIS A 742 -6.35 -15.48 -2.81
CA HIS A 742 -6.24 -16.25 -1.59
C HIS A 742 -6.25 -17.76 -1.89
N PRO A 743 -5.42 -18.58 -1.20
CA PRO A 743 -5.35 -20.02 -1.47
C PRO A 743 -6.69 -20.75 -1.38
N ALA A 744 -7.56 -20.37 -0.43
CA ALA A 744 -8.88 -20.99 -0.25
C ALA A 744 -9.85 -20.72 -1.42
N THR A 745 -9.61 -19.70 -2.24
CA THR A 745 -10.45 -19.34 -3.39
C THR A 745 -9.75 -19.54 -4.74
N ALA A 746 -8.50 -20.00 -4.74
CA ALA A 746 -7.70 -20.23 -5.95
C ALA A 746 -8.31 -21.29 -6.91
N ALA A 747 -9.15 -22.19 -6.39
CA ALA A 747 -9.88 -23.14 -7.21
C ALA A 747 -11.10 -22.54 -7.94
N LEU A 748 -11.50 -21.31 -7.65
CA LEU A 748 -12.52 -20.60 -8.41
C LEU A 748 -11.95 -20.07 -9.74
N GLY A 749 -12.84 -19.79 -10.70
CA GLY A 749 -12.49 -19.21 -11.99
C GLY A 749 -12.16 -17.71 -11.91
N ALA A 750 -12.60 -16.97 -12.92
CA ALA A 750 -12.30 -15.54 -13.07
C ALA A 750 -12.80 -14.70 -11.88
N MET A 751 -12.12 -13.58 -11.65
CA MET A 751 -12.48 -12.60 -10.60
C MET A 751 -13.88 -12.01 -10.80
N PHE A 752 -14.39 -12.02 -12.02
CA PHE A 752 -15.72 -11.56 -12.42
C PHE A 752 -16.52 -12.69 -13.06
N GLY A 753 -17.82 -12.48 -13.17
CA GLY A 753 -18.73 -13.39 -13.85
C GLY A 753 -19.78 -14.01 -12.91
N THR A 754 -20.61 -14.87 -13.48
CA THR A 754 -21.68 -15.55 -12.74
C THR A 754 -21.12 -16.73 -11.93
N ILE A 755 -21.72 -16.93 -10.77
CA ILE A 755 -21.44 -18.06 -9.88
C ILE A 755 -22.73 -18.72 -9.42
N THR A 756 -22.65 -19.96 -8.98
CA THR A 756 -23.72 -20.64 -8.26
C THR A 756 -23.30 -20.85 -6.82
N VAL A 757 -24.21 -20.56 -5.89
CA VAL A 757 -24.02 -20.79 -4.47
C VAL A 757 -25.12 -21.72 -4.00
N GLU A 758 -24.76 -22.81 -3.38
CA GLU A 758 -25.67 -23.83 -2.87
C GLU A 758 -25.28 -24.25 -1.46
N ARG A 759 -26.19 -24.82 -0.72
CA ARG A 759 -25.91 -25.38 0.60
C ARG A 759 -24.86 -26.51 0.46
N ALA A 760 -23.80 -26.46 1.30
CA ALA A 760 -22.74 -27.46 1.30
C ALA A 760 -23.18 -28.76 1.97
#